data_7ba645a1915d804ab28f535a5bba1cc2
#
_entry.id   7ba645a1915d804ab28f535a5bba1cc2
#
_cell.length_a   1.000
_cell.length_b   1.000
_cell.length_c   1.000
_cell.angle_alpha   90.00
_cell.angle_beta   90.00
_cell.angle_gamma   90.00
#
_symmetry.space_group_name_H-M   'P 1'
#
loop_
_entity.id
_entity.type
_entity.pdbx_description
1 polymer ?
#
loop_
_entity_poly.entity_id
_entity_poly.type
_entity_poly.pdbx_seq_one_letter_code
_entity_poly.pdbx_strand_id
1 'polypeptide(L)'
;MKKFRKYLLRSLAVLLGLVLLAMIIIFSYVSVNKQKIIKQVTSELSKKINGNASIGNVELSFFRHFPKISVLLHNVKITDTMYAQHRHPFFEASEVFVQLSIQKLFKKESPLNGLRINDASLYIYTDTSGYSNDYLFKQKKSAPEKINQSESKNELQFVELNNLRIIVNDQKREKLHDLVVKNMDLDLNDKDIKTILFSVDADILVHSLAFNLPRGSFLKEKRFQADFKMRYDKLLQQLQFDSIDVRLEGHPFNLSGKFDLSGSTPQFGLNIHTKNILYSNARSFLPERISKSLSIVTIDNPLDADAFINGPLKGGDPSIYIKWSSKEVHLSTPFLDFDEAKFTGFFTNEAVPGQPRKDPNSKIVINNFNALWNDLPVQAHNIEILDLSTPTLTCDLTSAFPLATLNEILGTNSLQLTSGDAEVNMTYKGPLEKNDNSNSFLNGTIKFKNGTVLYTSRNVEMKKVNATMIFKNSDVFIENFQTVVFNNTFTMQGVAKNLLTLINTGPNNINIDWNIYAPSLDLDKFIYLLAARKKATVQRSKKVKIANMASKIDGILDQGRLQVQLKSDRLTFRKFQAENVQANISLLTDSYILNNVSMNHAGGRMSMNGSLVPAQHNNLVKLNMDVMDVDVSRLFKAFENFGQDGITDKSLEGKLTAKVKATLGLNESGKVNPSSLASTVDFSLKNGALNNYEPVKKMQRYVFKKRDFDNIRFAELKNRFDIKDQEVTINRMEIQSSVFSMFVEGLYSMKGNTDISIQVPLNNLKKRDSTYNPENIGTITKAGKSIFLRGRTGADGSIKFNIDLFNKYNKTKKDK
;
A
#
# COMPACT_ATOMS: atom_id res chain seq x y z
N MET A 1 30.41 53.53 79.09
CA MET A 1 29.59 52.81 78.14
C MET A 1 28.07 52.75 78.43
N LYS A 2 27.62 52.51 79.65
CA LYS A 2 26.18 52.43 79.99
C LYS A 2 25.37 53.72 79.74
N LYS A 3 25.89 54.88 79.92
CA LYS A 3 25.25 56.21 79.69
C LYS A 3 25.07 56.51 78.23
N PHE A 4 26.04 56.19 77.35
CA PHE A 4 25.99 56.38 75.94
C PHE A 4 24.89 55.46 75.21
N ARG A 5 24.79 54.25 75.67
CA ARG A 5 23.74 53.28 75.18
C ARG A 5 22.33 53.75 75.55
N LYS A 6 22.19 54.46 76.71
CA LYS A 6 20.88 54.97 77.14
C LYS A 6 20.43 56.21 76.32
N TYR A 7 21.39 57.08 75.92
CA TYR A 7 21.08 58.21 75.04
C TYR A 7 20.82 57.75 73.61
N LEU A 8 21.57 56.79 73.15
CA LEU A 8 21.38 56.21 71.83
C LEU A 8 20.01 55.57 71.74
N LEU A 9 19.55 54.81 72.73
CA LEU A 9 18.20 54.18 72.78
C LEU A 9 17.10 55.23 72.87
N ARG A 10 17.34 56.35 73.62
CA ARG A 10 16.30 57.43 73.66
C ARG A 10 16.17 58.18 72.34
N SER A 11 17.30 58.49 71.69
CA SER A 11 17.31 59.16 70.39
C SER A 11 16.71 58.24 69.30
N LEU A 12 16.94 56.94 69.40
CA LEU A 12 16.34 55.95 68.50
C LEU A 12 14.79 55.83 68.69
N ALA A 13 14.36 55.90 69.98
CA ALA A 13 12.92 55.88 70.30
C ALA A 13 12.23 57.16 69.87
N VAL A 14 12.87 58.33 70.05
CA VAL A 14 12.32 59.62 69.51
C VAL A 14 12.26 59.59 67.98
N LEU A 15 13.28 59.11 67.30
CA LEU A 15 13.26 58.99 65.87
C LEU A 15 12.19 58.06 65.37
N LEU A 16 11.98 56.91 66.06
CA LEU A 16 10.90 55.95 65.75
C LEU A 16 9.56 56.59 65.98
N GLY A 17 9.38 57.36 67.05
CA GLY A 17 8.13 58.10 67.32
C GLY A 17 7.80 59.15 66.25
N LEU A 18 8.80 59.90 65.80
CA LEU A 18 8.67 60.88 64.70
C LEU A 18 8.31 60.20 63.39
N VAL A 19 8.88 59.05 63.07
CA VAL A 19 8.57 58.25 61.86
C VAL A 19 7.10 57.76 61.95
N LEU A 20 6.70 57.21 63.11
CA LEU A 20 5.31 56.80 63.34
C LEU A 20 4.32 57.95 63.21
N LEU A 21 4.64 59.11 63.79
CA LEU A 21 3.83 60.33 63.75
C LEU A 21 3.68 60.79 62.26
N ALA A 22 4.77 60.83 61.52
CA ALA A 22 4.73 61.18 60.10
C ALA A 22 3.85 60.17 59.25
N MET A 23 3.97 58.91 59.60
CA MET A 23 3.12 57.87 58.98
C MET A 23 1.64 58.06 59.30
N ILE A 24 1.25 58.38 60.53
CA ILE A 24 -0.10 58.67 60.93
C ILE A 24 -0.64 59.90 60.17
N ILE A 25 0.16 60.95 60.04
CA ILE A 25 -0.24 62.18 59.35
C ILE A 25 -0.48 61.85 57.84
N ILE A 26 0.38 61.10 57.19
CA ILE A 26 0.24 60.72 55.80
C ILE A 26 -0.99 59.81 55.62
N PHE A 27 -1.17 58.84 56.53
CA PHE A 27 -2.37 57.97 56.48
C PHE A 27 -3.69 58.77 56.64
N SER A 28 -3.72 59.66 57.62
CA SER A 28 -4.89 60.50 57.88
C SER A 28 -5.16 61.42 56.66
N TYR A 29 -4.08 62.05 56.08
CA TYR A 29 -4.20 62.91 54.91
C TYR A 29 -4.82 62.17 53.73
N VAL A 30 -4.35 60.91 53.43
CA VAL A 30 -4.85 60.10 52.33
C VAL A 30 -6.23 59.59 52.64
N SER A 31 -6.54 59.22 53.90
CA SER A 31 -7.85 58.74 54.29
C SER A 31 -8.92 59.85 54.10
N VAL A 32 -8.61 61.07 54.49
CA VAL A 32 -9.51 62.23 54.37
C VAL A 32 -9.66 62.71 52.92
N ASN A 33 -8.57 62.69 52.17
CA ASN A 33 -8.56 63.21 50.80
C ASN A 33 -8.72 62.13 49.72
N LYS A 34 -9.12 60.95 50.08
CA LYS A 34 -9.25 59.77 49.24
C LYS A 34 -9.90 60.04 47.85
N GLN A 35 -11.08 60.66 47.85
CA GLN A 35 -11.80 61.01 46.63
C GLN A 35 -11.06 61.99 45.73
N LYS A 36 -10.32 62.96 46.32
CA LYS A 36 -9.51 63.92 45.55
C LYS A 36 -8.30 63.21 44.92
N ILE A 37 -7.65 62.29 45.63
CA ILE A 37 -6.54 61.49 45.16
C ILE A 37 -6.97 60.56 44.03
N ILE A 38 -8.11 59.85 44.19
CA ILE A 38 -8.69 59.00 43.16
C ILE A 38 -8.93 59.81 41.87
N LYS A 39 -9.61 60.96 41.97
CA LYS A 39 -9.87 61.81 40.83
C LYS A 39 -8.61 62.34 40.17
N GLN A 40 -7.58 62.71 40.95
CA GLN A 40 -6.30 63.17 40.39
C GLN A 40 -5.53 62.07 39.70
N VAL A 41 -5.38 60.90 40.32
CA VAL A 41 -4.72 59.73 39.74
C VAL A 41 -5.43 59.24 38.46
N THR A 42 -6.76 59.16 38.50
CA THR A 42 -7.59 58.78 37.34
C THR A 42 -7.42 59.76 36.20
N SER A 43 -7.41 61.10 36.49
CA SER A 43 -7.25 62.11 35.44
C SER A 43 -5.83 62.05 34.83
N GLU A 44 -4.78 61.91 35.60
CA GLU A 44 -3.42 61.79 35.13
C GLU A 44 -3.20 60.51 34.34
N LEU A 45 -3.75 59.40 34.78
CA LEU A 45 -3.75 58.11 34.04
C LEU A 45 -4.46 58.29 32.69
N SER A 46 -5.66 58.87 32.68
CA SER A 46 -6.47 59.06 31.48
C SER A 46 -5.74 59.95 30.44
N LYS A 47 -5.02 60.97 30.92
CA LYS A 47 -4.22 61.84 30.05
C LYS A 47 -3.03 61.12 29.38
N LYS A 48 -2.37 60.22 30.13
CA LYS A 48 -1.20 59.48 29.67
C LYS A 48 -1.51 58.36 28.72
N ILE A 49 -2.66 57.62 28.90
CA ILE A 49 -2.99 56.39 28.14
C ILE A 49 -3.94 56.61 26.95
N ASN A 50 -4.28 57.84 26.56
CA ASN A 50 -5.24 58.11 25.47
C ASN A 50 -6.62 57.40 25.59
N GLY A 51 -7.06 57.04 26.82
CA GLY A 51 -8.27 56.30 27.13
C GLY A 51 -8.90 56.82 28.39
N ASN A 52 -10.03 56.16 28.75
CA ASN A 52 -10.72 56.45 30.00
C ASN A 52 -10.26 55.50 31.10
N ALA A 53 -9.76 56.00 32.18
CA ALA A 53 -9.42 55.22 33.36
C ALA A 53 -10.42 55.45 34.47
N SER A 54 -10.76 54.45 35.25
CA SER A 54 -11.55 54.50 36.48
C SER A 54 -10.92 53.67 37.56
N ILE A 55 -10.94 54.15 38.79
CA ILE A 55 -10.42 53.48 39.99
C ILE A 55 -11.55 53.50 41.05
N GLY A 56 -11.90 52.34 41.55
CA GLY A 56 -12.97 52.20 42.54
C GLY A 56 -12.58 52.70 43.92
N ASN A 57 -11.32 52.33 44.38
CA ASN A 57 -10.86 52.72 45.68
C ASN A 57 -9.33 52.81 45.70
N VAL A 58 -8.75 53.60 46.62
CA VAL A 58 -7.31 53.71 46.85
C VAL A 58 -7.05 53.52 48.36
N GLU A 59 -6.10 52.65 48.63
CA GLU A 59 -5.60 52.38 50.00
C GLU A 59 -4.10 52.50 50.06
N LEU A 60 -3.60 52.99 51.21
CA LEU A 60 -2.15 53.04 51.51
C LEU A 60 -1.79 51.90 52.44
N SER A 61 -0.78 51.17 52.08
CA SER A 61 -0.21 50.11 52.90
C SER A 61 1.23 50.44 53.31
N PHE A 62 1.43 50.70 54.58
CA PHE A 62 2.75 51.04 55.11
C PHE A 62 3.41 49.86 55.80
N PHE A 63 2.67 48.91 56.34
CA PHE A 63 3.24 47.93 57.29
C PHE A 63 3.76 46.65 56.65
N ARG A 64 3.34 46.29 55.47
CA ARG A 64 3.76 45.03 54.85
C ARG A 64 5.18 45.06 54.27
N HIS A 65 5.72 46.26 53.95
CA HIS A 65 7.02 46.35 53.21
C HIS A 65 7.85 47.56 53.62
N PHE A 66 7.84 47.97 54.94
CA PHE A 66 8.68 49.05 55.44
C PHE A 66 10.16 48.84 55.14
N PRO A 67 10.95 49.82 54.63
CA PRO A 67 10.64 51.26 54.52
C PRO A 67 10.01 51.70 53.15
N LYS A 68 9.33 50.83 52.42
CA LYS A 68 8.69 51.19 51.15
C LYS A 68 7.21 51.51 51.39
N ILE A 69 6.68 52.50 50.70
CA ILE A 69 5.25 52.86 50.72
C ILE A 69 4.57 52.13 49.54
N SER A 70 3.43 51.57 49.79
CA SER A 70 2.65 50.93 48.72
C SER A 70 1.26 51.53 48.62
N VAL A 71 0.83 51.76 47.38
CA VAL A 71 -0.51 52.22 47.06
C VAL A 71 -1.27 51.03 46.45
N LEU A 72 -2.36 50.67 47.06
CA LEU A 72 -3.24 49.62 46.52
C LEU A 72 -4.44 50.31 45.86
N LEU A 73 -4.60 50.03 44.56
CA LEU A 73 -5.73 50.49 43.76
C LEU A 73 -6.70 49.31 43.59
N HIS A 74 -7.97 49.52 43.94
CA HIS A 74 -9.00 48.52 43.79
C HIS A 74 -9.90 48.84 42.56
N ASN A 75 -10.34 47.83 41.86
CA ASN A 75 -11.24 47.90 40.72
C ASN A 75 -10.73 48.91 39.68
N VAL A 76 -9.53 48.72 39.20
CA VAL A 76 -8.93 49.54 38.15
C VAL A 76 -9.48 49.08 36.81
N LYS A 77 -10.02 50.02 36.04
CA LYS A 77 -10.55 49.76 34.72
C LYS A 77 -10.10 50.79 33.71
N ILE A 78 -9.61 50.35 32.57
CA ILE A 78 -9.15 51.19 31.45
C ILE A 78 -9.99 50.79 30.21
N THR A 79 -10.56 51.77 29.58
CA THR A 79 -11.36 51.60 28.39
C THR A 79 -10.90 52.51 27.28
N ASP A 80 -11.07 52.09 26.07
CA ASP A 80 -10.82 52.81 24.85
C ASP A 80 -12.05 53.67 24.43
N THR A 81 -11.93 54.43 23.35
CA THR A 81 -12.96 55.31 22.85
C THR A 81 -14.14 54.58 22.22
N MET A 82 -13.95 53.29 21.80
CA MET A 82 -14.99 52.45 21.16
C MET A 82 -15.56 51.41 22.14
N TYR A 83 -15.26 51.53 23.43
CA TYR A 83 -15.71 50.56 24.46
C TYR A 83 -17.23 50.34 24.44
N ALA A 84 -18.02 51.40 24.18
CA ALA A 84 -19.48 51.30 24.12
C ALA A 84 -19.97 50.34 23.04
N GLN A 85 -19.21 50.14 21.97
CA GLN A 85 -19.54 49.28 20.83
C GLN A 85 -19.14 47.84 21.07
N HIS A 86 -17.86 47.58 21.42
CA HIS A 86 -17.35 46.21 21.56
C HIS A 86 -17.40 45.64 22.98
N ARG A 87 -17.64 46.50 24.01
CA ARG A 87 -17.84 46.14 25.44
C ARG A 87 -16.69 45.35 26.09
N HIS A 88 -15.52 45.37 25.51
CA HIS A 88 -14.31 44.74 26.08
C HIS A 88 -13.44 45.81 26.72
N PRO A 89 -13.29 45.85 28.05
CA PRO A 89 -12.34 46.75 28.68
C PRO A 89 -10.93 46.39 28.22
N PHE A 90 -10.11 47.41 27.92
CA PHE A 90 -8.73 47.19 27.57
C PHE A 90 -7.92 46.54 28.71
N PHE A 91 -8.11 47.04 29.94
CA PHE A 91 -7.55 46.51 31.16
C PHE A 91 -8.55 46.62 32.29
N GLU A 92 -8.68 45.53 33.04
CA GLU A 92 -9.47 45.49 34.27
C GLU A 92 -8.68 44.68 35.32
N ALA A 93 -8.60 45.18 36.54
CA ALA A 93 -7.90 44.50 37.61
C ALA A 93 -8.66 44.71 38.94
N SER A 94 -8.82 43.66 39.71
CA SER A 94 -9.35 43.74 41.06
C SER A 94 -8.44 44.56 41.98
N GLU A 95 -7.13 44.30 41.88
CA GLU A 95 -6.11 44.96 42.68
C GLU A 95 -4.85 45.27 41.87
N VAL A 96 -4.39 46.52 41.98
CA VAL A 96 -3.09 46.95 41.43
C VAL A 96 -2.29 47.55 42.59
N PHE A 97 -1.22 46.89 42.91
CA PHE A 97 -0.34 47.27 44.00
C PHE A 97 0.91 47.95 43.44
N VAL A 98 1.07 49.24 43.77
CA VAL A 98 2.14 50.09 43.29
C VAL A 98 3.10 50.38 44.46
N GLN A 99 4.33 49.91 44.36
CA GLN A 99 5.35 50.16 45.37
C GLN A 99 6.14 51.40 45.01
N LEU A 100 6.28 52.32 45.99
CA LEU A 100 6.97 53.55 45.85
C LEU A 100 8.22 53.63 46.74
N SER A 101 9.30 54.20 46.23
CA SER A 101 10.53 54.44 46.97
C SER A 101 10.49 55.80 47.63
N ILE A 102 10.51 55.87 48.98
CA ILE A 102 10.51 57.11 49.76
C ILE A 102 11.75 57.92 49.43
N GLN A 103 12.90 57.27 49.26
CA GLN A 103 14.19 57.97 49.04
C GLN A 103 14.14 58.71 47.68
N LYS A 104 13.54 58.13 46.66
CA LYS A 104 13.40 58.75 45.34
C LYS A 104 12.36 59.89 45.33
N LEU A 105 11.32 59.75 46.16
CA LEU A 105 10.29 60.80 46.32
C LEU A 105 10.91 62.10 46.83
N PHE A 106 11.86 62.01 47.76
CA PHE A 106 12.63 63.17 48.29
C PHE A 106 13.65 63.78 47.30
N LYS A 107 14.16 62.92 46.37
CA LYS A 107 15.08 63.33 45.30
C LYS A 107 14.43 63.89 44.05
N LYS A 108 13.14 64.01 44.00
CA LYS A 108 12.31 64.36 42.82
C LYS A 108 12.59 63.45 41.63
N GLU A 109 12.98 62.18 41.89
CA GLU A 109 13.10 61.13 40.88
C GLU A 109 11.75 60.38 40.80
N SER A 110 11.51 59.56 39.71
CA SER A 110 10.32 58.75 39.67
C SER A 110 10.30 57.78 40.84
N PRO A 111 9.27 57.79 41.66
CA PRO A 111 9.26 56.99 42.89
C PRO A 111 8.85 55.54 42.66
N LEU A 112 8.44 55.15 41.45
CA LEU A 112 7.95 53.79 41.12
C LEU A 112 9.07 52.78 41.30
N ASN A 113 8.83 51.78 42.17
CA ASN A 113 9.82 50.77 42.49
C ASN A 113 9.38 49.36 42.07
N GLY A 114 8.10 49.09 42.15
CA GLY A 114 7.52 47.79 41.83
C GLY A 114 6.04 47.83 41.54
N LEU A 115 5.56 46.80 40.83
CA LEU A 115 4.16 46.67 40.46
C LEU A 115 3.71 45.24 40.75
N ARG A 116 2.58 45.08 41.41
CA ARG A 116 1.90 43.78 41.55
C ARG A 116 0.46 43.94 41.04
N ILE A 117 0.02 43.02 40.19
CA ILE A 117 -1.29 43.01 39.62
C ILE A 117 -1.96 41.70 40.00
N ASN A 118 -3.13 41.74 40.62
CA ASN A 118 -3.90 40.59 41.04
C ASN A 118 -5.26 40.57 40.37
N ASP A 119 -5.70 39.36 39.94
CA ASP A 119 -7.02 39.10 39.35
C ASP A 119 -7.39 40.14 38.28
N ALA A 120 -6.65 40.07 37.18
CA ALA A 120 -6.72 41.06 36.13
C ALA A 120 -7.03 40.43 34.74
N SER A 121 -7.51 41.25 33.82
CA SER A 121 -7.62 40.95 32.42
C SER A 121 -7.07 42.09 31.54
N LEU A 122 -6.31 41.73 30.53
CA LEU A 122 -5.84 42.62 29.46
C LEU A 122 -6.44 42.12 28.14
N TYR A 123 -7.28 42.96 27.52
CA TYR A 123 -7.98 42.61 26.28
C TYR A 123 -7.54 43.51 25.14
N ILE A 124 -6.69 43.00 24.24
CA ILE A 124 -6.28 43.68 23.01
C ILE A 124 -7.24 43.24 21.91
N TYR A 125 -7.97 44.17 21.36
CA TYR A 125 -9.04 43.90 20.38
C TYR A 125 -8.74 44.63 19.07
N THR A 126 -8.88 43.89 17.96
CA THR A 126 -8.89 44.48 16.60
C THR A 126 -10.14 43.97 15.87
N ASP A 127 -10.98 44.87 15.40
CA ASP A 127 -12.18 44.52 14.65
C ASP A 127 -11.90 44.18 13.18
N THR A 128 -12.95 43.79 12.45
CA THR A 128 -12.85 43.46 11.01
C THR A 128 -12.49 44.66 10.14
N SER A 129 -12.83 45.89 10.57
CA SER A 129 -12.45 47.14 9.85
C SER A 129 -10.99 47.49 10.00
N GLY A 130 -10.35 46.98 11.06
CA GLY A 130 -8.97 47.26 11.44
C GLY A 130 -8.81 48.28 12.56
N TYR A 131 -9.88 48.68 13.20
CA TYR A 131 -9.78 49.41 14.44
C TYR A 131 -9.15 48.53 15.50
N SER A 132 -8.19 49.07 16.26
CA SER A 132 -7.56 48.31 17.35
C SER A 132 -7.39 49.21 18.57
N ASN A 133 -7.71 48.69 19.77
CA ASN A 133 -7.52 49.36 21.02
C ASN A 133 -6.03 49.39 21.48
N ASP A 134 -5.12 48.81 20.69
CA ASP A 134 -3.67 48.83 20.95
C ASP A 134 -3.05 50.23 20.89
N TYR A 135 -3.78 51.19 20.30
CA TYR A 135 -3.37 52.58 20.32
C TYR A 135 -3.18 53.16 21.74
N LEU A 136 -3.80 52.57 22.75
CA LEU A 136 -3.66 52.94 24.13
C LEU A 136 -2.21 52.78 24.63
N PHE A 137 -1.43 51.88 24.03
CA PHE A 137 0.00 51.77 24.31
C PHE A 137 0.88 52.79 23.58
N LYS A 138 0.33 53.48 22.56
CA LYS A 138 1.10 54.44 21.79
C LYS A 138 1.15 55.75 22.53
N GLN A 139 2.38 56.16 22.97
CA GLN A 139 2.58 57.50 23.55
C GLN A 139 2.14 58.54 22.52
N LYS A 140 1.42 59.58 23.00
CA LYS A 140 1.22 60.81 22.21
C LYS A 140 2.61 61.35 21.79
N LYS A 141 2.85 61.47 20.50
CA LYS A 141 4.00 62.23 20.00
C LYS A 141 3.88 63.64 20.50
N SER A 142 4.39 63.93 21.69
CA SER A 142 4.72 65.24 22.11
C SER A 142 5.76 65.80 21.13
N ALA A 143 5.67 67.12 20.80
CA ALA A 143 6.66 67.78 19.97
C ALA A 143 8.07 67.50 20.52
N PRO A 144 9.11 67.44 19.66
CA PRO A 144 10.42 67.03 20.09
C PRO A 144 10.94 68.03 21.16
N GLU A 145 10.71 67.68 22.45
CA GLU A 145 11.46 68.23 23.55
C GLU A 145 12.92 67.81 23.32
N LYS A 146 13.78 68.82 23.30
CA LYS A 146 15.22 68.61 23.28
C LYS A 146 15.59 67.60 24.34
N ILE A 147 16.04 66.41 23.89
CA ILE A 147 16.52 65.36 24.76
C ILE A 147 17.71 65.95 25.50
N ASN A 148 17.45 66.47 26.65
CA ASN A 148 18.47 66.57 27.65
C ASN A 148 18.85 65.16 28.04
N GLN A 149 20.10 64.77 27.75
CA GLN A 149 20.72 63.52 28.13
C GLN A 149 20.87 63.38 29.64
N SER A 150 19.80 63.53 30.40
CA SER A 150 19.74 63.03 31.76
C SER A 150 19.29 61.61 31.69
N GLU A 151 20.18 60.67 31.97
CA GLU A 151 20.04 59.24 32.06
C GLU A 151 18.79 58.91 32.85
N SER A 152 17.66 58.60 32.21
CA SER A 152 16.50 58.05 32.89
C SER A 152 16.80 56.58 33.11
N LYS A 153 17.38 56.22 34.26
CA LYS A 153 17.44 54.85 34.74
C LYS A 153 16.01 54.32 34.84
N ASN A 154 15.75 53.18 34.25
CA ASN A 154 14.48 52.50 34.44
C ASN A 154 14.36 52.14 35.94
N GLU A 155 13.36 52.71 36.59
CA GLU A 155 13.30 52.73 38.04
C GLU A 155 12.48 51.59 38.62
N LEU A 156 11.74 50.85 37.75
CA LEU A 156 10.99 49.69 38.12
C LEU A 156 11.92 48.49 38.36
N GLN A 157 11.86 47.92 39.54
CA GLN A 157 12.72 46.80 39.96
C GLN A 157 12.07 45.44 39.87
N PHE A 158 10.73 45.37 40.03
CA PHE A 158 10.01 44.13 39.91
C PHE A 158 8.57 44.32 39.40
N VAL A 159 8.04 43.27 38.73
CA VAL A 159 6.65 43.17 38.38
C VAL A 159 6.16 41.76 38.77
N GLU A 160 5.12 41.70 39.57
CA GLU A 160 4.45 40.45 39.95
C GLU A 160 3.05 40.42 39.35
N LEU A 161 2.75 39.37 38.66
CA LEU A 161 1.42 39.14 38.02
C LEU A 161 0.81 37.88 38.65
N ASN A 162 -0.36 38.02 39.21
CA ASN A 162 -1.10 36.92 39.79
C ASN A 162 -2.51 36.84 39.13
N ASN A 163 -2.79 35.74 38.49
CA ASN A 163 -4.06 35.49 37.83
C ASN A 163 -4.43 36.60 36.80
N LEU A 164 -3.51 36.90 35.88
CA LEU A 164 -3.74 37.85 34.78
C LEU A 164 -4.12 37.10 33.51
N ARG A 165 -5.34 37.30 33.00
CA ARG A 165 -5.75 36.84 31.70
C ARG A 165 -5.38 37.82 30.61
N ILE A 166 -4.65 37.37 29.60
CA ILE A 166 -4.25 38.19 28.45
C ILE A 166 -4.96 37.64 27.21
N ILE A 167 -5.78 38.47 26.58
CA ILE A 167 -6.51 38.11 25.37
C ILE A 167 -6.10 39.09 24.25
N VAL A 168 -5.63 38.52 23.13
CA VAL A 168 -5.39 39.24 21.89
C VAL A 168 -6.31 38.67 20.84
N ASN A 169 -7.38 39.41 20.52
CA ASN A 169 -8.38 39.02 19.55
C ASN A 169 -8.30 39.94 18.32
N ASP A 170 -7.65 39.47 17.27
CA ASP A 170 -7.54 40.18 16.00
C ASP A 170 -8.50 39.55 14.97
N GLN A 171 -9.70 40.07 14.88
CA GLN A 171 -10.76 39.59 13.96
C GLN A 171 -10.37 39.83 12.50
N LYS A 172 -9.66 40.92 12.18
CA LYS A 172 -9.23 41.23 10.81
C LYS A 172 -8.23 40.21 10.27
N ARG A 173 -7.38 39.64 11.15
CA ARG A 173 -6.36 38.63 10.78
C ARG A 173 -6.71 37.23 11.26
N GLU A 174 -7.91 37.05 11.82
CA GLU A 174 -8.37 35.79 12.37
C GLU A 174 -7.41 35.18 13.39
N LYS A 175 -6.84 36.01 14.31
CA LYS A 175 -5.90 35.56 15.35
C LYS A 175 -6.55 35.63 16.71
N LEU A 176 -6.28 34.60 17.53
CA LEU A 176 -6.72 34.57 18.92
C LEU A 176 -5.60 34.00 19.79
N HIS A 177 -5.05 34.87 20.69
CA HIS A 177 -4.18 34.44 21.74
C HIS A 177 -4.93 34.66 23.06
N ASP A 178 -5.11 33.62 23.87
CA ASP A 178 -5.80 33.64 25.15
C ASP A 178 -4.97 32.86 26.15
N LEU A 179 -4.41 33.52 27.11
CA LEU A 179 -3.54 32.92 28.13
C LEU A 179 -3.82 33.51 29.49
N VAL A 180 -3.68 32.69 30.52
CA VAL A 180 -3.78 33.08 31.90
C VAL A 180 -2.39 32.94 32.56
N VAL A 181 -1.81 34.04 32.90
CA VAL A 181 -0.60 34.10 33.75
C VAL A 181 -1.07 33.84 35.16
N LYS A 182 -0.89 32.60 35.68
CA LYS A 182 -1.24 32.27 37.04
C LYS A 182 -0.33 32.96 38.04
N ASN A 183 0.96 32.84 37.83
CA ASN A 183 1.97 33.55 38.55
C ASN A 183 3.09 33.93 37.61
N MET A 184 3.60 35.13 37.75
CA MET A 184 4.81 35.59 37.04
C MET A 184 5.52 36.63 37.91
N ASP A 185 6.75 36.33 38.26
CA ASP A 185 7.65 37.19 38.95
C ASP A 185 8.75 37.66 37.97
N LEU A 186 8.85 38.97 37.80
CA LEU A 186 9.76 39.59 36.88
C LEU A 186 10.66 40.57 37.69
N ASP A 187 11.93 40.22 37.83
CA ASP A 187 12.93 41.11 38.43
C ASP A 187 13.71 41.84 37.32
N LEU A 188 13.76 43.15 37.42
CA LEU A 188 14.45 44.02 36.49
C LEU A 188 15.73 44.57 37.12
N ASN A 189 16.86 44.34 36.46
CA ASN A 189 18.12 44.84 36.87
C ASN A 189 18.69 45.82 35.80
N ASP A 190 18.50 47.09 36.04
CA ASP A 190 18.88 48.18 35.14
C ASP A 190 20.18 48.84 35.65
N LYS A 191 21.24 48.05 35.88
CA LYS A 191 22.55 48.54 36.31
C LYS A 191 23.38 49.12 35.17
N ASP A 192 23.11 48.73 33.93
CA ASP A 192 23.83 49.19 32.74
C ASP A 192 22.96 50.17 31.93
N ILE A 193 23.58 51.26 31.45
CA ILE A 193 22.91 52.29 30.63
C ILE A 193 22.34 51.66 29.32
N LYS A 194 22.95 50.59 28.80
CA LYS A 194 22.65 49.99 27.53
C LYS A 194 21.71 48.80 27.63
N THR A 195 21.71 48.06 28.74
CA THR A 195 21.01 46.78 28.87
C THR A 195 20.15 46.68 30.11
N ILE A 196 18.99 46.05 29.99
CA ILE A 196 18.14 45.62 31.09
C ILE A 196 18.20 44.10 31.14
N LEU A 197 18.49 43.55 32.30
CA LEU A 197 18.40 42.12 32.57
C LEU A 197 17.09 41.81 33.28
N PHE A 198 16.42 40.81 32.80
CA PHE A 198 15.17 40.30 33.34
C PHE A 198 15.42 38.89 33.90
N SER A 199 14.97 38.61 35.10
CA SER A 199 14.79 37.28 35.64
C SER A 199 13.28 37.04 35.74
N VAL A 200 12.81 35.97 35.17
CA VAL A 200 11.38 35.65 35.04
C VAL A 200 11.14 34.25 35.58
N ASP A 201 10.24 34.15 36.55
CA ASP A 201 9.62 32.92 36.98
C ASP A 201 8.13 32.99 36.61
N ALA A 202 7.63 32.06 35.78
CA ALA A 202 6.29 32.13 35.20
C ALA A 202 5.58 30.76 35.14
N ASP A 203 4.34 30.79 35.54
CA ASP A 203 3.36 29.68 35.36
C ASP A 203 2.16 30.22 34.56
N ILE A 204 2.02 29.76 33.32
CA ILE A 204 1.06 30.27 32.37
C ILE A 204 0.19 29.12 31.83
N LEU A 205 -1.11 29.31 31.85
CA LEU A 205 -2.06 28.44 31.17
C LEU A 205 -2.42 29.07 29.81
N VAL A 206 -2.13 28.37 28.73
CA VAL A 206 -2.46 28.81 27.37
C VAL A 206 -3.77 28.17 26.95
N HIS A 207 -4.86 28.95 26.93
CA HIS A 207 -6.15 28.48 26.42
C HIS A 207 -6.18 28.40 24.90
N SER A 208 -5.56 29.39 24.25
CA SER A 208 -5.44 29.42 22.79
C SER A 208 -4.23 30.20 22.33
N LEU A 209 -3.53 29.68 21.34
CA LEU A 209 -2.47 30.37 20.60
C LEU A 209 -2.75 30.15 19.09
N ALA A 210 -3.79 30.80 18.57
CA ALA A 210 -4.21 30.68 17.18
C ALA A 210 -3.66 31.83 16.33
N PHE A 211 -2.76 31.55 15.41
CA PHE A 211 -2.27 32.48 14.40
C PHE A 211 -3.23 32.56 13.20
N ASN A 212 -4.07 31.57 13.02
CA ASN A 212 -5.19 31.51 12.08
C ASN A 212 -6.30 30.69 12.72
N LEU A 213 -7.33 31.33 13.24
CA LEU A 213 -8.40 30.72 14.03
C LEU A 213 -9.14 29.57 13.31
N PRO A 214 -9.50 29.67 12.02
CA PRO A 214 -10.06 28.57 11.24
C PRO A 214 -9.19 27.31 11.16
N ARG A 215 -7.87 27.47 11.29
CA ARG A 215 -6.93 26.34 11.28
C ARG A 215 -6.73 25.71 12.65
N GLY A 216 -7.23 26.34 13.69
CA GLY A 216 -7.12 25.90 15.07
C GLY A 216 -5.94 26.54 15.81
N SER A 217 -5.82 26.18 17.07
CA SER A 217 -4.87 26.75 18.03
C SER A 217 -3.72 25.79 18.28
N PHE A 218 -2.50 26.33 18.31
CA PHE A 218 -1.35 25.67 18.93
C PHE A 218 -1.48 25.75 20.45
N LEU A 219 -0.86 24.82 21.16
CA LEU A 219 -0.80 24.82 22.64
C LEU A 219 -2.17 25.00 23.34
N LYS A 220 -3.27 24.52 22.73
CA LYS A 220 -4.62 24.64 23.27
C LYS A 220 -4.73 23.92 24.62
N GLU A 221 -5.15 24.65 25.67
CA GLU A 221 -5.29 24.15 27.05
C GLU A 221 -3.99 23.54 27.58
N LYS A 222 -2.85 24.24 27.38
CA LYS A 222 -1.52 23.76 27.78
C LYS A 222 -0.90 24.63 28.85
N ARG A 223 -0.30 23.99 29.84
CA ARG A 223 0.43 24.66 30.92
C ARG A 223 1.90 24.83 30.55
N PHE A 224 2.39 26.07 30.66
CA PHE A 224 3.75 26.47 30.41
C PHE A 224 4.37 26.98 31.71
N GLN A 225 5.55 26.43 32.10
CA GLN A 225 6.29 26.84 33.28
C GLN A 225 7.75 27.09 32.89
N ALA A 226 8.30 28.20 33.36
CA ALA A 226 9.66 28.58 33.01
C ALA A 226 10.29 29.47 34.10
N ASP A 227 11.56 29.20 34.40
CA ASP A 227 12.44 30.06 35.19
C ASP A 227 13.64 30.39 34.31
N PHE A 228 13.80 31.66 33.94
CA PHE A 228 14.80 32.05 32.96
C PHE A 228 15.27 33.50 33.11
N LYS A 229 16.38 33.78 32.39
CA LYS A 229 16.94 35.14 32.29
C LYS A 229 16.96 35.59 30.85
N MET A 230 16.61 36.86 30.60
CA MET A 230 16.68 37.48 29.30
C MET A 230 17.33 38.87 29.40
N ARG A 231 17.83 39.35 28.27
CA ARG A 231 18.48 40.64 28.12
C ARG A 231 17.79 41.48 27.05
N TYR A 232 17.47 42.70 27.40
CA TYR A 232 16.99 43.70 26.46
C TYR A 232 18.07 44.75 26.21
N ASP A 233 18.49 44.90 24.97
CA ASP A 233 19.39 45.96 24.52
C ASP A 233 18.54 47.17 24.12
N LYS A 234 18.72 48.28 24.84
CA LYS A 234 17.95 49.53 24.62
C LYS A 234 18.35 50.22 23.33
N LEU A 235 19.58 50.10 22.87
CA LEU A 235 20.07 50.75 21.65
C LEU A 235 19.63 50.02 20.43
N LEU A 236 19.75 48.71 20.44
CA LEU A 236 19.34 47.84 19.34
C LEU A 236 17.85 47.53 19.39
N GLN A 237 17.14 47.83 20.46
CA GLN A 237 15.75 47.46 20.71
C GLN A 237 15.50 45.95 20.54
N GLN A 238 16.43 45.16 21.09
CA GLN A 238 16.42 43.72 20.93
C GLN A 238 16.31 43.02 22.27
N LEU A 239 15.35 42.08 22.33
CA LEU A 239 15.22 41.16 23.45
C LEU A 239 15.86 39.83 23.06
N GLN A 240 16.75 39.28 23.88
CA GLN A 240 17.50 38.06 23.63
C GLN A 240 17.53 37.18 24.88
N PHE A 241 17.40 35.88 24.64
CA PHE A 241 17.65 34.86 25.63
C PHE A 241 18.44 33.72 24.99
N ASP A 242 19.48 33.25 25.64
CA ASP A 242 20.43 32.32 25.02
C ASP A 242 20.07 30.85 25.26
N SER A 243 19.55 30.53 26.45
CA SER A 243 19.08 29.17 26.78
C SER A 243 18.18 29.28 28.02
N ILE A 244 16.94 28.94 27.85
CA ILE A 244 15.95 28.87 28.92
C ILE A 244 15.33 27.48 28.96
N ASP A 245 15.25 26.91 30.17
CA ASP A 245 14.58 25.66 30.39
C ASP A 245 13.12 25.91 30.74
N VAL A 246 12.23 25.39 29.90
CA VAL A 246 10.80 25.49 30.09
C VAL A 246 10.17 24.11 30.19
N ARG A 247 9.05 24.02 30.86
CA ARG A 247 8.21 22.82 30.92
C ARG A 247 6.85 23.09 30.30
N LEU A 248 6.52 22.33 29.26
CA LEU A 248 5.23 22.36 28.61
C LEU A 248 4.50 21.05 28.93
N GLU A 249 3.41 21.13 29.71
CA GLU A 249 2.73 19.93 30.25
C GLU A 249 3.70 19.00 31.00
N GLY A 250 4.70 19.56 31.69
CA GLY A 250 5.73 18.79 32.39
C GLY A 250 6.90 18.29 31.54
N HIS A 251 6.80 18.35 30.19
CA HIS A 251 7.90 17.97 29.29
C HIS A 251 8.94 19.09 29.20
N PRO A 252 10.26 18.76 29.32
CA PRO A 252 11.32 19.73 29.26
C PRO A 252 11.61 20.16 27.81
N PHE A 253 11.76 21.46 27.64
CA PHE A 253 12.23 22.09 26.41
C PHE A 253 13.31 23.08 26.74
N ASN A 254 14.29 23.23 25.87
CA ASN A 254 15.27 24.29 25.93
C ASN A 254 14.99 25.26 24.78
N LEU A 255 14.80 26.53 25.14
CA LEU A 255 14.50 27.60 24.19
C LEU A 255 15.64 28.60 24.13
N SER A 256 15.99 29.06 22.96
CA SER A 256 16.79 30.27 22.74
C SER A 256 16.12 31.15 21.68
N GLY A 257 16.37 32.45 21.78
CA GLY A 257 15.68 33.31 20.82
C GLY A 257 16.07 34.77 20.90
N LYS A 258 15.58 35.48 19.87
CA LYS A 258 15.81 36.91 19.70
C LYS A 258 14.55 37.55 19.16
N PHE A 259 14.14 38.64 19.77
CA PHE A 259 13.10 39.52 19.26
C PHE A 259 13.73 40.84 18.87
N ASP A 260 13.64 41.24 17.62
CA ASP A 260 14.08 42.53 17.12
C ASP A 260 12.84 43.42 17.01
N LEU A 261 12.76 44.38 17.91
CA LEU A 261 11.65 45.33 18.02
C LEU A 261 11.91 46.62 17.27
N SER A 262 13.08 46.72 16.65
CA SER A 262 13.49 47.90 15.86
C SER A 262 12.72 47.94 14.51
N GLY A 263 12.47 49.10 13.98
CA GLY A 263 11.85 49.33 12.68
C GLY A 263 10.31 49.15 12.64
N SER A 264 9.77 49.18 11.45
CA SER A 264 8.31 49.16 11.19
C SER A 264 7.70 47.76 11.26
N THR A 265 8.51 46.71 11.03
CA THR A 265 8.12 45.34 11.03
C THR A 265 9.02 44.54 11.99
N PRO A 266 8.69 44.49 13.27
CA PRO A 266 9.44 43.71 14.26
C PRO A 266 9.54 42.25 13.88
N GLN A 267 10.72 41.64 14.10
CA GLN A 267 11.02 40.24 13.73
C GLN A 267 11.33 39.41 14.96
N PHE A 268 11.14 38.10 14.85
CA PHE A 268 11.58 37.16 15.88
C PHE A 268 12.24 35.91 15.29
N GLY A 269 13.13 35.34 16.08
CA GLY A 269 13.70 34.02 15.83
C GLY A 269 13.71 33.22 17.12
N LEU A 270 13.15 32.01 17.07
CA LEU A 270 13.10 31.06 18.18
C LEU A 270 13.74 29.75 17.76
N ASN A 271 14.58 29.21 18.63
CA ASN A 271 15.08 27.85 18.54
C ASN A 271 14.54 27.08 19.75
N ILE A 272 13.92 25.94 19.49
CA ILE A 272 13.29 25.09 20.49
C ILE A 272 13.92 23.71 20.37
N HIS A 273 14.53 23.25 21.44
CA HIS A 273 15.15 21.92 21.50
C HIS A 273 14.46 21.07 22.56
N THR A 274 14.20 19.82 22.26
CA THR A 274 13.70 18.84 23.22
C THR A 274 14.30 17.47 22.98
N LYS A 275 14.54 16.75 24.04
CA LYS A 275 15.00 15.35 24.04
C LYS A 275 13.93 14.45 24.61
N ASN A 276 13.86 13.24 24.07
CA ASN A 276 12.98 12.20 24.59
C ASN A 276 11.49 12.61 24.64
N ILE A 277 10.99 13.33 23.63
CA ILE A 277 9.56 13.65 23.57
C ILE A 277 8.78 12.52 22.90
N LEU A 278 7.71 12.06 23.53
CA LEU A 278 6.78 11.14 22.89
C LEU A 278 6.08 11.81 21.70
N TYR A 279 5.98 11.10 20.59
CA TYR A 279 5.31 11.60 19.39
C TYR A 279 3.88 12.07 19.66
N SER A 280 3.13 11.35 20.48
CA SER A 280 1.79 11.71 20.90
C SER A 280 1.73 13.07 21.61
N ASN A 281 2.75 13.36 22.46
CA ASN A 281 2.85 14.64 23.17
C ASN A 281 3.25 15.76 22.22
N ALA A 282 4.26 15.55 21.37
CA ALA A 282 4.68 16.52 20.36
C ALA A 282 3.50 16.93 19.47
N ARG A 283 2.73 15.97 19.01
CA ARG A 283 1.53 16.18 18.20
C ARG A 283 0.44 16.96 18.95
N SER A 284 0.30 16.77 20.27
CA SER A 284 -0.72 17.44 21.09
C SER A 284 -0.48 18.95 21.22
N PHE A 285 0.69 19.47 20.86
CA PHE A 285 1.04 20.89 20.86
C PHE A 285 0.68 21.60 19.55
N LEU A 286 0.27 20.82 18.52
CA LEU A 286 -0.11 21.31 17.20
C LEU A 286 -1.62 21.56 17.11
N PRO A 287 -2.08 22.39 16.15
CA PRO A 287 -3.48 22.56 15.89
C PRO A 287 -4.19 21.24 15.61
N GLU A 288 -5.44 21.12 16.06
CA GLU A 288 -6.23 19.88 16.01
C GLU A 288 -6.24 19.24 14.61
N ARG A 289 -6.38 20.04 13.55
CA ARG A 289 -6.34 19.55 12.17
C ARG A 289 -5.01 18.87 11.84
N ILE A 290 -3.89 19.49 12.16
CA ILE A 290 -2.55 18.91 11.92
C ILE A 290 -2.35 17.69 12.80
N SER A 291 -2.70 17.78 14.08
CA SER A 291 -2.60 16.67 15.03
C SER A 291 -3.40 15.46 14.57
N LYS A 292 -4.59 15.66 13.99
CA LYS A 292 -5.41 14.59 13.42
C LYS A 292 -4.77 13.97 12.17
N SER A 293 -4.26 14.78 11.24
CA SER A 293 -3.54 14.26 10.06
C SER A 293 -2.29 13.46 10.44
N LEU A 294 -1.53 13.92 11.43
CA LEU A 294 -0.37 13.19 11.95
C LEU A 294 -0.75 11.94 12.75
N SER A 295 -2.00 11.79 13.22
CA SER A 295 -2.45 10.62 13.98
C SER A 295 -2.56 9.33 13.17
N ILE A 296 -2.50 9.42 11.84
CA ILE A 296 -2.42 8.25 10.96
C ILE A 296 -1.11 7.45 11.15
N VAL A 297 -0.10 8.11 11.72
CA VAL A 297 1.19 7.49 12.07
C VAL A 297 1.31 7.44 13.58
N THR A 298 1.80 6.34 14.14
CA THR A 298 2.14 6.21 15.56
C THR A 298 3.60 5.84 15.73
N ILE A 299 4.25 6.43 16.73
CA ILE A 299 5.64 6.16 17.11
C ILE A 299 5.65 5.97 18.62
N ASP A 300 6.03 4.80 19.08
CA ASP A 300 5.89 4.44 20.49
C ASP A 300 7.02 4.95 21.37
N ASN A 301 8.23 5.05 20.82
CA ASN A 301 9.39 5.52 21.56
C ASN A 301 9.62 7.02 21.38
N PRO A 302 10.29 7.68 22.35
CA PRO A 302 10.56 9.11 22.28
C PRO A 302 11.48 9.48 21.11
N LEU A 303 11.32 10.73 20.65
CA LEU A 303 12.12 11.39 19.62
C LEU A 303 12.91 12.55 20.20
N ASP A 304 14.03 12.88 19.57
CA ASP A 304 14.71 14.15 19.78
C ASP A 304 14.26 15.12 18.67
N ALA A 305 13.94 16.37 19.03
CA ALA A 305 13.45 17.35 18.08
C ALA A 305 14.04 18.76 18.30
N ASP A 306 14.32 19.44 17.17
CA ASP A 306 14.70 20.85 17.12
C ASP A 306 13.76 21.60 16.21
N ALA A 307 13.18 22.70 16.68
CA ALA A 307 12.35 23.57 15.87
C ALA A 307 12.97 24.98 15.75
N PHE A 308 12.97 25.54 14.56
CA PHE A 308 13.45 26.85 14.22
C PHE A 308 12.27 27.63 13.64
N ILE A 309 11.87 28.71 14.31
CA ILE A 309 10.71 29.50 13.94
C ILE A 309 11.17 30.96 13.79
N ASN A 310 11.09 31.51 12.59
CA ASN A 310 11.54 32.87 12.27
C ASN A 310 10.45 33.62 11.50
N GLY A 311 10.23 34.89 11.86
CA GLY A 311 9.26 35.66 11.10
C GLY A 311 8.90 37.01 11.72
N PRO A 312 7.98 37.75 11.10
CA PRO A 312 7.49 39.01 11.62
C PRO A 312 6.58 38.79 12.82
N LEU A 313 6.73 39.63 13.86
CA LEU A 313 5.80 39.68 15.00
C LEU A 313 4.42 40.18 14.59
N LYS A 314 4.37 41.06 13.58
CA LYS A 314 3.12 41.62 13.05
C LYS A 314 2.99 41.32 11.56
N GLY A 315 1.90 40.59 11.21
CA GLY A 315 1.60 40.23 9.80
C GLY A 315 2.46 39.07 9.27
N GLY A 316 1.99 38.37 8.26
CA GLY A 316 2.69 37.24 7.65
C GLY A 316 2.73 35.96 8.53
N ASP A 317 3.05 34.84 7.90
CA ASP A 317 3.27 33.56 8.56
C ASP A 317 4.78 33.36 8.80
N PRO A 318 5.20 32.86 9.98
CA PRO A 318 6.61 32.58 10.23
C PRO A 318 7.10 31.41 9.36
N SER A 319 8.40 31.40 9.08
CA SER A 319 9.09 30.22 8.58
C SER A 319 9.22 29.23 9.72
N ILE A 320 8.85 28.00 9.50
CA ILE A 320 8.92 26.90 10.45
C ILE A 320 9.77 25.81 9.84
N TYR A 321 10.84 25.45 10.53
CA TYR A 321 11.68 24.31 10.20
C TYR A 321 11.83 23.44 11.45
N ILE A 322 11.42 22.18 11.37
CA ILE A 322 11.49 21.23 12.49
C ILE A 322 12.28 20.02 12.01
N LYS A 323 13.33 19.65 12.70
CA LYS A 323 14.07 18.40 12.46
C LYS A 323 13.93 17.48 13.66
N TRP A 324 13.96 16.20 13.41
CA TRP A 324 13.87 15.15 14.42
C TRP A 324 14.74 13.96 14.10
N SER A 325 15.01 13.16 15.11
CA SER A 325 15.68 11.86 14.96
C SER A 325 15.03 10.82 15.84
N SER A 326 15.01 9.58 15.35
CA SER A 326 14.56 8.40 16.09
C SER A 326 15.72 7.44 16.34
N LYS A 327 15.59 6.64 17.41
CA LYS A 327 16.51 5.55 17.76
C LYS A 327 15.66 4.31 18.03
N GLU A 328 15.60 3.36 17.09
CA GLU A 328 14.94 2.06 17.29
C GLU A 328 13.49 2.19 17.82
N VAL A 329 12.63 2.77 17.02
CA VAL A 329 11.21 2.98 17.37
C VAL A 329 10.32 1.96 16.67
N HIS A 330 9.20 1.60 17.30
CA HIS A 330 8.10 0.98 16.58
C HIS A 330 7.30 2.08 15.88
N LEU A 331 7.23 1.98 14.54
CA LEU A 331 6.54 2.92 13.66
C LEU A 331 5.35 2.22 12.99
N SER A 332 4.13 2.61 13.33
CA SER A 332 2.93 2.14 12.65
C SER A 332 2.41 3.20 11.67
N THR A 333 2.16 2.78 10.45
CA THR A 333 1.57 3.59 9.37
C THR A 333 0.26 2.97 8.90
N PRO A 334 -0.57 3.65 8.11
CA PRO A 334 -1.78 3.07 7.52
C PRO A 334 -1.55 1.82 6.66
N PHE A 335 -0.34 1.68 6.13
CA PHE A 335 0.03 0.62 5.19
C PHE A 335 0.81 -0.51 5.86
N LEU A 336 1.85 -0.16 6.63
CA LEU A 336 2.84 -1.09 7.16
C LEU A 336 3.21 -0.70 8.60
N ASP A 337 3.55 -1.71 9.39
CA ASP A 337 4.12 -1.55 10.72
C ASP A 337 5.61 -1.92 10.64
N PHE A 338 6.45 -1.07 11.20
CA PHE A 338 7.90 -1.24 11.19
C PHE A 338 8.43 -1.33 12.62
N ASP A 339 9.28 -2.31 12.86
CA ASP A 339 10.03 -2.47 14.09
C ASP A 339 11.47 -1.95 13.91
N GLU A 340 12.11 -1.56 15.00
CA GLU A 340 13.51 -1.05 15.03
C GLU A 340 13.77 0.09 14.05
N ALA A 341 12.77 0.92 13.78
CA ALA A 341 12.90 1.99 12.80
C ALA A 341 13.85 3.09 13.30
N LYS A 342 14.87 3.36 12.49
CA LYS A 342 15.85 4.44 12.66
C LYS A 342 15.72 5.39 11.50
N PHE A 343 15.53 6.67 11.79
CA PHE A 343 15.45 7.70 10.76
C PHE A 343 15.71 9.08 11.32
N THR A 344 16.05 10.00 10.44
CA THR A 344 16.02 11.42 10.71
C THR A 344 15.01 12.07 9.78
N GLY A 345 14.48 13.21 10.15
CA GLY A 345 13.54 13.90 9.28
C GLY A 345 13.47 15.39 9.56
N PHE A 346 12.86 16.09 8.65
CA PHE A 346 12.53 17.49 8.87
C PHE A 346 11.19 17.86 8.20
N PHE A 347 10.59 18.88 8.78
CA PHE A 347 9.43 19.58 8.25
C PHE A 347 9.79 21.01 7.90
N THR A 348 9.23 21.54 6.83
CA THR A 348 9.23 22.97 6.53
C THR A 348 7.91 23.40 5.93
N ASN A 349 7.44 24.61 6.27
CA ASN A 349 6.29 25.25 5.62
C ASN A 349 6.71 26.18 4.46
N GLU A 350 7.96 26.09 4.02
CA GLU A 350 8.54 26.87 2.93
C GLU A 350 9.32 25.92 2.00
N ALA A 351 8.61 24.97 1.37
CA ALA A 351 9.20 24.01 0.44
C ALA A 351 9.77 24.73 -0.81
N VAL A 352 9.09 25.77 -1.26
CA VAL A 352 9.52 26.67 -2.33
C VAL A 352 9.70 28.06 -1.77
N PRO A 353 10.94 28.59 -1.71
CA PRO A 353 11.22 29.92 -1.19
C PRO A 353 10.41 31.00 -1.89
N GLY A 354 9.90 31.96 -1.12
CA GLY A 354 9.14 33.11 -1.65
C GLY A 354 7.66 32.84 -1.94
N GLN A 355 7.22 31.59 -1.87
CA GLN A 355 5.80 31.26 -1.93
C GLN A 355 5.14 31.38 -0.53
N PRO A 356 3.83 31.60 -0.46
CA PRO A 356 3.14 31.69 0.83
C PRO A 356 3.40 30.47 1.72
N ARG A 357 3.72 30.70 2.99
CA ARG A 357 4.03 29.67 4.01
C ARG A 357 2.77 28.99 4.53
N LYS A 358 2.06 28.30 3.63
CA LYS A 358 0.80 27.59 3.89
C LYS A 358 0.97 26.10 3.64
N ASP A 359 -0.04 25.31 4.02
CA ASP A 359 -0.04 23.83 3.87
C ASP A 359 0.33 23.35 2.45
N PRO A 360 -0.13 23.99 1.34
CA PRO A 360 0.32 23.61 0.00
C PRO A 360 1.82 23.80 -0.26
N ASN A 361 2.48 24.72 0.45
CA ASN A 361 3.93 24.95 0.36
C ASN A 361 4.70 24.27 1.50
N SER A 362 4.19 23.20 2.04
CA SER A 362 4.82 22.45 3.11
C SER A 362 5.42 21.12 2.64
N LYS A 363 6.44 20.68 3.35
CA LYS A 363 7.21 19.49 3.01
C LYS A 363 7.67 18.78 4.27
N ILE A 364 7.53 17.45 4.28
CA ILE A 364 8.19 16.55 5.22
C ILE A 364 9.18 15.69 4.44
N VAL A 365 10.40 15.59 4.94
CA VAL A 365 11.43 14.70 4.41
C VAL A 365 11.89 13.76 5.51
N ILE A 366 12.03 12.49 5.17
CA ILE A 366 12.61 11.49 6.06
C ILE A 366 13.86 10.91 5.39
N ASN A 367 14.97 10.92 6.12
CA ASN A 367 16.27 10.49 5.65
C ASN A 367 16.77 9.30 6.45
N ASN A 368 17.64 8.49 5.84
CA ASN A 368 18.32 7.37 6.49
C ASN A 368 17.35 6.38 7.17
N PHE A 369 16.21 6.11 6.50
CA PHE A 369 15.22 5.19 7.02
C PHE A 369 15.71 3.75 6.91
N ASN A 370 15.87 3.10 8.06
CA ASN A 370 16.19 1.68 8.18
C ASN A 370 15.26 1.08 9.22
N ALA A 371 14.63 -0.04 8.90
CA ALA A 371 13.65 -0.67 9.78
C ALA A 371 13.51 -2.16 9.48
N LEU A 372 12.78 -2.86 10.31
CA LEU A 372 12.32 -4.22 10.06
C LEU A 372 10.81 -4.21 9.78
N TRP A 373 10.40 -4.84 8.71
CA TRP A 373 9.00 -5.13 8.42
C TRP A 373 8.76 -6.63 8.53
N ASN A 374 8.15 -7.09 9.63
CA ASN A 374 8.01 -8.52 9.94
C ASN A 374 9.35 -9.26 9.73
N ASP A 375 10.40 -8.81 10.40
CA ASP A 375 11.77 -9.30 10.34
C ASP A 375 12.48 -9.13 8.99
N LEU A 376 11.83 -8.54 7.98
CA LEU A 376 12.49 -8.17 6.72
C LEU A 376 13.20 -6.83 6.87
N PRO A 377 14.49 -6.74 6.53
CA PRO A 377 15.20 -5.47 6.53
C PRO A 377 14.66 -4.57 5.41
N VAL A 378 14.26 -3.37 5.77
CA VAL A 378 13.75 -2.36 4.84
C VAL A 378 14.59 -1.10 4.95
N GLN A 379 15.08 -0.63 3.83
CA GLN A 379 15.70 0.69 3.70
C GLN A 379 14.85 1.55 2.79
N ALA A 380 14.67 2.80 3.15
CA ALA A 380 13.97 3.72 2.29
C ALA A 380 14.73 5.04 2.14
N HIS A 381 14.69 5.55 0.93
CA HIS A 381 15.34 6.78 0.50
C HIS A 381 14.32 7.70 -0.15
N ASN A 382 14.67 8.98 -0.26
CA ASN A 382 13.85 9.99 -0.93
C ASN A 382 12.39 10.01 -0.42
N ILE A 383 12.21 9.82 0.90
CA ILE A 383 10.89 9.86 1.50
C ILE A 383 10.49 11.32 1.64
N GLU A 384 9.58 11.75 0.79
CA GLU A 384 9.04 13.10 0.76
C GLU A 384 7.52 13.10 0.81
N ILE A 385 6.96 13.92 1.69
CA ILE A 385 5.53 14.23 1.72
C ILE A 385 5.40 15.71 1.37
N LEU A 386 4.77 16.00 0.26
CA LEU A 386 4.53 17.36 -0.22
C LEU A 386 3.07 17.72 -0.05
N ASP A 387 2.80 19.00 0.15
CA ASP A 387 1.45 19.58 0.23
C ASP A 387 0.60 18.94 1.32
N LEU A 388 0.73 19.42 2.56
CA LEU A 388 -0.05 18.89 3.69
C LEU A 388 -1.55 19.21 3.62
N SER A 389 -2.02 19.96 2.61
CA SER A 389 -3.45 20.10 2.32
C SER A 389 -4.03 18.89 1.57
N THR A 390 -3.22 18.33 0.65
CA THR A 390 -3.48 17.11 -0.12
C THR A 390 -2.20 16.27 -0.19
N PRO A 391 -1.84 15.55 0.90
CA PRO A 391 -0.52 14.98 1.06
C PRO A 391 -0.18 13.94 0.00
N THR A 392 0.91 14.16 -0.73
CA THR A 392 1.48 13.23 -1.71
C THR A 392 2.80 12.68 -1.19
N LEU A 393 2.88 11.37 -1.04
CA LEU A 393 4.08 10.63 -0.63
C LEU A 393 4.88 10.19 -1.86
N THR A 394 6.17 10.43 -1.84
CA THR A 394 7.16 9.78 -2.71
C THR A 394 8.16 9.06 -1.83
N CYS A 395 8.50 7.80 -2.15
CA CYS A 395 9.58 7.09 -1.47
C CYS A 395 10.18 6.02 -2.37
N ASP A 396 11.49 5.81 -2.25
CA ASP A 396 12.23 4.70 -2.84
C ASP A 396 12.54 3.68 -1.75
N LEU A 397 12.16 2.43 -1.95
CA LEU A 397 12.19 1.36 -0.97
C LEU A 397 13.04 0.22 -1.49
N THR A 398 14.02 -0.21 -0.70
CA THR A 398 14.89 -1.35 -1.00
C THR A 398 14.86 -2.36 0.13
N SER A 399 14.94 -3.65 -0.24
CA SER A 399 15.03 -4.75 0.71
C SER A 399 15.71 -5.94 0.07
N ALA A 400 16.47 -6.71 0.85
CA ALA A 400 17.05 -7.97 0.39
C ALA A 400 16.96 -8.98 1.54
N PHE A 401 16.43 -10.17 1.25
CA PHE A 401 16.16 -11.17 2.27
C PHE A 401 16.03 -12.58 1.70
N PRO A 402 16.21 -13.63 2.53
CA PRO A 402 15.92 -15.01 2.14
C PRO A 402 14.43 -15.20 1.85
N LEU A 403 14.08 -15.87 0.76
CA LEU A 403 12.69 -16.10 0.36
C LEU A 403 11.84 -16.80 1.43
N ALA A 404 12.45 -17.70 2.20
CA ALA A 404 11.75 -18.44 3.26
C ALA A 404 11.10 -17.53 4.31
N THR A 405 11.65 -16.34 4.55
CA THR A 405 11.11 -15.34 5.48
C THR A 405 9.72 -14.85 5.06
N LEU A 406 9.41 -14.87 3.76
CA LEU A 406 8.10 -14.48 3.24
C LEU A 406 6.96 -15.42 3.65
N ASN A 407 7.24 -16.66 4.07
CA ASN A 407 6.17 -17.60 4.43
C ASN A 407 5.28 -17.09 5.57
N GLU A 408 5.90 -16.43 6.57
CA GLU A 408 5.16 -15.84 7.70
C GLU A 408 4.34 -14.62 7.26
N ILE A 409 4.87 -13.86 6.31
CA ILE A 409 4.23 -12.63 5.78
C ILE A 409 3.12 -12.97 4.81
N LEU A 410 3.37 -13.90 3.89
CA LEU A 410 2.38 -14.33 2.92
C LEU A 410 1.21 -15.04 3.61
N GLY A 411 1.49 -15.82 4.68
CA GLY A 411 0.47 -16.52 5.44
C GLY A 411 -0.44 -17.41 4.57
N THR A 412 -0.03 -17.66 3.31
CA THR A 412 -0.77 -18.47 2.35
C THR A 412 -0.44 -19.94 2.57
N ASN A 413 -1.46 -20.78 2.54
CA ASN A 413 -1.24 -22.23 2.55
C ASN A 413 -1.01 -22.78 1.13
N SER A 414 -1.21 -21.95 0.11
CA SER A 414 -1.07 -22.36 -1.30
C SER A 414 0.38 -22.35 -1.77
N LEU A 415 1.24 -21.52 -1.19
CA LEU A 415 2.65 -21.41 -1.55
C LEU A 415 3.55 -21.56 -0.33
N GLN A 416 4.61 -22.33 -0.44
CA GLN A 416 5.69 -22.46 0.53
C GLN A 416 7.04 -22.19 -0.15
N LEU A 417 7.79 -21.25 0.39
CA LEU A 417 9.11 -20.85 -0.09
C LEU A 417 10.16 -21.50 0.81
N THR A 418 11.06 -22.30 0.28
CA THR A 418 12.00 -23.08 1.10
C THR A 418 13.46 -22.63 0.98
N SER A 419 13.82 -22.01 -0.13
CA SER A 419 15.18 -21.50 -0.35
C SER A 419 15.21 -20.37 -1.39
N GLY A 420 16.38 -19.71 -1.52
CA GLY A 420 16.64 -18.62 -2.44
C GLY A 420 16.50 -17.25 -1.78
N ASP A 421 16.79 -16.21 -2.55
CA ASP A 421 16.84 -14.83 -2.09
C ASP A 421 15.92 -13.95 -2.92
N ALA A 422 15.43 -12.87 -2.31
CA ALA A 422 14.70 -11.81 -2.97
C ALA A 422 15.41 -10.48 -2.82
N GLU A 423 15.39 -9.68 -3.87
CA GLU A 423 15.80 -8.28 -3.88
C GLU A 423 14.61 -7.42 -4.34
N VAL A 424 14.27 -6.43 -3.53
CA VAL A 424 13.18 -5.51 -3.77
C VAL A 424 13.75 -4.12 -4.01
N ASN A 425 13.31 -3.47 -5.07
CA ASN A 425 13.61 -2.08 -5.37
C ASN A 425 12.34 -1.44 -5.95
N MET A 426 11.66 -0.64 -5.13
CA MET A 426 10.33 -0.11 -5.42
C MET A 426 10.28 1.39 -5.18
N THR A 427 9.64 2.12 -6.08
CA THR A 427 9.30 3.53 -5.90
C THR A 427 7.79 3.66 -5.78
N TYR A 428 7.34 4.31 -4.72
CA TYR A 428 5.95 4.71 -4.55
C TYR A 428 5.82 6.21 -4.79
N LYS A 429 4.79 6.62 -5.54
CA LYS A 429 4.38 8.01 -5.67
C LYS A 429 2.85 8.06 -5.72
N GLY A 430 2.25 8.67 -4.70
CA GLY A 430 0.79 8.72 -4.62
C GLY A 430 0.31 9.43 -3.37
N PRO A 431 -1.01 9.52 -3.17
CA PRO A 431 -1.59 10.14 -1.98
C PRO A 431 -1.22 9.35 -0.72
N LEU A 432 -1.00 10.07 0.37
CA LEU A 432 -0.75 9.48 1.67
C LEU A 432 -2.02 8.88 2.29
N GLU A 433 -3.18 9.46 1.99
CA GLU A 433 -4.47 8.94 2.41
C GLU A 433 -5.09 8.08 1.29
N LYS A 434 -5.63 6.92 1.67
CA LYS A 434 -6.27 6.00 0.73
C LYS A 434 -7.61 6.58 0.28
N ASN A 435 -7.64 7.19 -0.90
CA ASN A 435 -8.87 7.55 -1.60
C ASN A 435 -9.20 6.48 -2.62
N ASP A 436 -10.44 5.97 -2.66
CA ASP A 436 -10.88 4.91 -3.59
C ASP A 436 -10.68 5.26 -5.07
N ASN A 437 -10.49 6.54 -5.38
CA ASN A 437 -10.26 7.05 -6.73
C ASN A 437 -8.80 7.43 -7.04
N SER A 438 -7.87 7.20 -6.11
CA SER A 438 -6.48 7.60 -6.31
C SER A 438 -5.67 6.53 -7.02
N ASN A 439 -5.11 6.86 -8.17
CA ASN A 439 -4.11 6.06 -8.86
C ASN A 439 -2.82 6.05 -8.03
N SER A 440 -2.65 5.02 -7.22
CA SER A 440 -1.39 4.78 -6.53
C SER A 440 -0.38 4.25 -7.55
N PHE A 441 0.74 4.92 -7.71
CA PHE A 441 1.78 4.50 -8.64
C PHE A 441 2.89 3.79 -7.88
N LEU A 442 2.92 2.46 -8.02
CA LEU A 442 3.99 1.62 -7.56
C LEU A 442 4.82 1.19 -8.76
N ASN A 443 6.08 1.62 -8.82
CA ASN A 443 7.02 1.28 -9.87
C ASN A 443 8.23 0.59 -9.25
N GLY A 444 8.86 -0.30 -10.01
CA GLY A 444 10.09 -0.94 -9.54
C GLY A 444 10.19 -2.40 -9.89
N THR A 445 11.06 -3.10 -9.19
CA THR A 445 11.37 -4.50 -9.47
C THR A 445 11.47 -5.33 -8.20
N ILE A 446 11.01 -6.58 -8.30
CA ILE A 446 11.32 -7.64 -7.35
C ILE A 446 12.05 -8.74 -8.11
N LYS A 447 13.26 -9.10 -7.67
CA LYS A 447 14.06 -10.17 -8.26
C LYS A 447 14.13 -11.36 -7.33
N PHE A 448 13.85 -12.53 -7.87
CA PHE A 448 14.03 -13.81 -7.18
C PHE A 448 15.25 -14.51 -7.74
N LYS A 449 16.10 -15.04 -6.86
CA LYS A 449 17.34 -15.72 -7.20
C LYS A 449 17.36 -17.10 -6.58
N ASN A 450 17.52 -18.12 -7.44
CA ASN A 450 17.69 -19.52 -7.06
C ASN A 450 16.66 -20.04 -6.03
N GLY A 451 15.41 -19.61 -6.19
CA GLY A 451 14.31 -19.95 -5.29
C GLY A 451 13.86 -21.40 -5.43
N THR A 452 13.30 -21.95 -4.35
CA THR A 452 12.48 -23.15 -4.38
C THR A 452 11.10 -22.83 -3.82
N VAL A 453 10.08 -23.08 -4.62
CA VAL A 453 8.67 -22.76 -4.33
C VAL A 453 7.84 -24.03 -4.45
N LEU A 454 7.15 -24.40 -3.38
CA LEU A 454 6.18 -25.49 -3.39
C LEU A 454 4.77 -24.93 -3.50
N TYR A 455 4.07 -25.28 -4.56
CA TYR A 455 2.62 -25.04 -4.70
C TYR A 455 1.87 -26.20 -4.03
N THR A 456 1.47 -26.00 -2.77
CA THR A 456 0.98 -27.04 -1.88
C THR A 456 -0.34 -27.67 -2.32
N SER A 457 -1.26 -26.86 -2.89
CA SER A 457 -2.57 -27.31 -3.38
C SER A 457 -2.48 -28.41 -4.44
N ARG A 458 -1.34 -28.50 -5.13
CA ARG A 458 -1.06 -29.48 -6.18
C ARG A 458 0.24 -30.27 -5.94
N ASN A 459 0.93 -30.03 -4.84
CA ASN A 459 2.23 -30.62 -4.51
C ASN A 459 3.25 -30.47 -5.66
N VAL A 460 3.28 -29.28 -6.28
CA VAL A 460 4.21 -28.95 -7.37
C VAL A 460 5.40 -28.17 -6.82
N GLU A 461 6.56 -28.77 -6.84
CA GLU A 461 7.81 -28.13 -6.45
C GLU A 461 8.48 -27.49 -7.67
N MET A 462 8.69 -26.19 -7.63
CA MET A 462 9.43 -25.39 -8.61
C MET A 462 10.81 -25.11 -8.04
N LYS A 463 11.84 -25.64 -8.66
CA LYS A 463 13.26 -25.46 -8.26
C LYS A 463 13.98 -24.46 -9.14
N LYS A 464 15.06 -23.88 -8.61
CA LYS A 464 15.90 -22.91 -9.34
C LYS A 464 15.06 -21.77 -9.93
N VAL A 465 14.12 -21.29 -9.16
CA VAL A 465 13.26 -20.17 -9.57
C VAL A 465 14.11 -18.90 -9.63
N ASN A 466 14.29 -18.36 -10.83
CA ASN A 466 14.82 -17.04 -11.08
C ASN A 466 13.74 -16.25 -11.80
N ALA A 467 13.43 -15.05 -11.33
CA ALA A 467 12.39 -14.21 -11.93
C ALA A 467 12.66 -12.74 -11.66
N THR A 468 12.21 -11.89 -12.56
CA THR A 468 12.13 -10.45 -12.35
C THR A 468 10.68 -10.04 -12.51
N MET A 469 10.07 -9.55 -11.43
CA MET A 469 8.76 -8.90 -11.46
C MET A 469 8.98 -7.41 -11.62
N ILE A 470 8.35 -6.80 -12.61
CA ILE A 470 8.44 -5.36 -12.89
C ILE A 470 7.06 -4.77 -12.67
N PHE A 471 6.99 -3.81 -11.77
CA PHE A 471 5.78 -3.05 -11.46
C PHE A 471 5.80 -1.74 -12.25
N LYS A 472 4.75 -1.48 -13.01
CA LYS A 472 4.54 -0.23 -13.74
C LYS A 472 3.11 0.25 -13.49
N ASN A 473 2.97 1.21 -12.60
CA ASN A 473 1.67 1.70 -12.14
C ASN A 473 0.83 0.55 -11.54
N SER A 474 -0.26 0.16 -12.20
CA SER A 474 -1.13 -0.95 -11.79
C SER A 474 -0.77 -2.29 -12.42
N ASP A 475 0.12 -2.31 -13.40
CA ASP A 475 0.49 -3.51 -14.16
C ASP A 475 1.69 -4.21 -13.53
N VAL A 476 1.69 -5.53 -13.61
CA VAL A 476 2.83 -6.37 -13.19
C VAL A 476 3.28 -7.22 -14.38
N PHE A 477 4.55 -7.06 -14.75
CA PHE A 477 5.23 -7.87 -15.77
C PHE A 477 6.15 -8.85 -15.06
N ILE A 478 6.16 -10.10 -15.53
CA ILE A 478 7.08 -11.12 -15.05
C ILE A 478 8.00 -11.46 -16.22
N GLU A 479 9.28 -11.18 -16.05
CA GLU A 479 10.31 -11.38 -17.05
C GLU A 479 11.39 -12.34 -16.52
N ASN A 480 12.08 -13.01 -17.44
CA ASN A 480 13.18 -13.91 -17.14
C ASN A 480 12.83 -14.98 -16.09
N PHE A 481 11.56 -15.39 -16.03
CA PHE A 481 11.15 -16.45 -15.13
C PHE A 481 11.70 -17.78 -15.65
N GLN A 482 12.58 -18.38 -14.89
CA GLN A 482 13.14 -19.71 -15.17
C GLN A 482 12.90 -20.60 -13.98
N THR A 483 12.50 -21.84 -14.25
CA THR A 483 12.30 -22.83 -13.19
C THR A 483 12.46 -24.26 -13.74
N VAL A 484 12.67 -25.19 -12.83
CA VAL A 484 12.65 -26.63 -13.11
C VAL A 484 11.54 -27.27 -12.32
N VAL A 485 10.61 -27.93 -13.03
CA VAL A 485 9.49 -28.67 -12.44
C VAL A 485 9.56 -30.10 -12.98
N PHE A 486 9.68 -31.10 -12.09
CA PHE A 486 9.78 -32.54 -12.46
C PHE A 486 10.84 -32.81 -13.57
N ASN A 487 12.00 -32.17 -13.45
CA ASN A 487 13.10 -32.18 -14.41
C ASN A 487 12.80 -31.54 -15.78
N ASN A 488 11.64 -30.89 -15.95
CA ASN A 488 11.37 -30.05 -17.11
C ASN A 488 11.81 -28.61 -16.81
N THR A 489 12.59 -28.03 -17.69
CA THR A 489 12.99 -26.62 -17.60
C THR A 489 11.95 -25.76 -18.30
N PHE A 490 11.52 -24.72 -17.62
CA PHE A 490 10.58 -23.73 -18.15
C PHE A 490 11.21 -22.35 -18.16
N THR A 491 11.03 -21.64 -19.25
CA THR A 491 11.24 -20.19 -19.33
C THR A 491 9.89 -19.54 -19.59
N MET A 492 9.58 -18.53 -18.80
CA MET A 492 8.24 -17.92 -18.81
C MET A 492 8.33 -16.40 -18.82
N GLN A 493 7.34 -15.78 -19.43
CA GLN A 493 7.09 -14.34 -19.37
C GLN A 493 5.60 -14.16 -19.17
N GLY A 494 5.22 -13.20 -18.34
CA GLY A 494 3.83 -12.98 -18.04
C GLY A 494 3.50 -11.51 -17.83
N VAL A 495 2.23 -11.18 -17.98
CA VAL A 495 1.70 -9.87 -17.65
C VAL A 495 0.33 -10.00 -16.96
N ALA A 496 0.19 -9.28 -15.86
CA ALA A 496 -1.07 -9.10 -15.18
C ALA A 496 -1.43 -7.61 -15.22
N LYS A 497 -2.36 -7.25 -16.09
CA LYS A 497 -2.82 -5.86 -16.26
C LYS A 497 -3.75 -5.45 -15.14
N ASN A 498 -3.60 -4.21 -14.68
CA ASN A 498 -4.39 -3.61 -13.60
C ASN A 498 -4.39 -4.43 -12.30
N LEU A 499 -3.36 -5.26 -12.06
CA LEU A 499 -3.30 -6.17 -10.93
C LEU A 499 -3.47 -5.43 -9.60
N LEU A 500 -2.72 -4.33 -9.39
CA LEU A 500 -2.75 -3.59 -8.13
C LEU A 500 -4.09 -2.91 -7.85
N THR A 501 -4.84 -2.56 -8.87
CA THR A 501 -6.20 -2.03 -8.74
C THR A 501 -7.20 -3.16 -8.47
N LEU A 502 -7.17 -4.21 -9.30
CA LEU A 502 -8.14 -5.30 -9.26
C LEU A 502 -7.99 -6.20 -8.03
N ILE A 503 -6.80 -6.35 -7.48
CA ILE A 503 -6.56 -7.16 -6.27
C ILE A 503 -7.35 -6.64 -5.06
N ASN A 504 -7.70 -5.34 -5.05
CA ASN A 504 -8.47 -4.73 -3.98
C ASN A 504 -9.97 -4.66 -4.26
N THR A 505 -10.38 -4.55 -5.53
CA THR A 505 -11.76 -4.25 -5.94
C THR A 505 -12.45 -5.41 -6.64
N GLY A 506 -11.73 -6.22 -7.41
CA GLY A 506 -12.29 -7.30 -8.19
C GLY A 506 -11.28 -8.40 -8.51
N PRO A 507 -10.81 -9.19 -7.53
CA PRO A 507 -9.78 -10.20 -7.74
C PRO A 507 -10.18 -11.26 -8.78
N ASN A 508 -11.47 -11.54 -8.95
CA ASN A 508 -11.99 -12.49 -9.94
C ASN A 508 -11.85 -11.99 -11.40
N ASN A 509 -11.58 -10.71 -11.59
CA ASN A 509 -11.39 -10.10 -12.91
C ASN A 509 -9.92 -10.00 -13.31
N ILE A 510 -9.02 -10.55 -12.52
CA ILE A 510 -7.59 -10.57 -12.84
C ILE A 510 -7.34 -11.57 -13.95
N ASN A 511 -6.82 -11.06 -15.07
CA ASN A 511 -6.36 -11.87 -16.20
C ASN A 511 -4.84 -11.83 -16.21
N ILE A 512 -4.22 -13.00 -16.28
CA ILE A 512 -2.78 -13.17 -16.39
C ILE A 512 -2.47 -13.85 -17.71
N ASP A 513 -1.72 -13.16 -18.56
CA ASP A 513 -1.23 -13.70 -19.82
C ASP A 513 0.19 -14.25 -19.60
N TRP A 514 0.38 -15.54 -19.90
CA TRP A 514 1.66 -16.22 -19.76
C TRP A 514 2.16 -16.77 -21.08
N ASN A 515 3.40 -16.49 -21.41
CA ASN A 515 4.17 -17.15 -22.46
C ASN A 515 5.12 -18.15 -21.81
N ILE A 516 4.96 -19.42 -22.09
CA ILE A 516 5.74 -20.51 -21.53
C ILE A 516 6.51 -21.22 -22.63
N TYR A 517 7.79 -21.37 -22.43
CA TYR A 517 8.64 -22.17 -23.31
C TYR A 517 9.32 -23.30 -22.53
N ALA A 518 9.26 -24.49 -23.07
CA ALA A 518 9.96 -25.66 -22.56
C ALA A 518 10.71 -26.37 -23.70
N PRO A 519 12.04 -26.46 -23.68
CA PRO A 519 12.78 -27.21 -24.70
C PRO A 519 12.33 -28.66 -24.81
N SER A 520 12.01 -29.27 -23.69
CA SER A 520 11.47 -30.62 -23.61
C SER A 520 10.39 -30.68 -22.51
N LEU A 521 9.24 -31.26 -22.84
CA LEU A 521 8.09 -31.37 -21.94
C LEU A 521 7.65 -32.83 -21.81
N ASP A 522 7.89 -33.43 -20.63
CA ASP A 522 7.41 -34.76 -20.28
C ASP A 522 6.06 -34.62 -19.52
N LEU A 523 4.96 -34.83 -20.25
CA LEU A 523 3.61 -34.71 -19.69
C LEU A 523 3.25 -35.79 -18.70
N ASP A 524 3.93 -36.94 -18.68
CA ASP A 524 3.66 -38.03 -17.73
C ASP A 524 3.81 -37.55 -16.29
N LYS A 525 4.71 -36.63 -16.04
CA LYS A 525 4.96 -36.05 -14.72
C LYS A 525 3.85 -35.10 -14.23
N PHE A 526 3.00 -34.64 -15.13
CA PHE A 526 1.92 -33.70 -14.84
C PHE A 526 0.53 -34.34 -14.79
N ILE A 527 0.42 -35.66 -15.05
CA ILE A 527 -0.88 -36.36 -15.05
C ILE A 527 -1.64 -36.19 -13.74
N TYR A 528 -0.95 -36.21 -12.61
CA TYR A 528 -1.60 -36.05 -11.30
C TYR A 528 -2.27 -34.68 -11.09
N LEU A 529 -1.98 -33.68 -11.94
CA LEU A 529 -2.69 -32.41 -11.94
C LEU A 529 -4.15 -32.55 -12.40
N LEU A 530 -4.51 -33.68 -13.00
CA LEU A 530 -5.90 -34.01 -13.34
C LEU A 530 -6.74 -34.40 -12.12
N ALA A 531 -6.10 -34.75 -11.00
CA ALA A 531 -6.79 -35.00 -9.74
C ALA A 531 -7.47 -33.74 -9.19
N ALA A 532 -8.58 -33.90 -8.48
CA ALA A 532 -9.31 -32.80 -7.85
C ALA A 532 -8.41 -32.00 -6.90
N ARG A 533 -8.54 -30.68 -6.88
CA ARG A 533 -7.80 -29.81 -5.97
C ARG A 533 -8.12 -30.13 -4.52
N LYS A 534 -7.11 -30.31 -3.69
CA LYS A 534 -7.29 -30.30 -2.23
C LYS A 534 -7.49 -28.86 -1.79
N LYS A 535 -8.62 -28.58 -1.14
CA LYS A 535 -8.82 -27.24 -0.53
C LYS A 535 -7.77 -27.04 0.55
N ALA A 536 -6.97 -26.00 0.43
CA ALA A 536 -6.03 -25.63 1.47
C ALA A 536 -6.78 -25.22 2.74
N THR A 537 -6.40 -25.79 3.89
CA THR A 537 -6.94 -25.39 5.20
C THR A 537 -6.29 -24.08 5.60
N VAL A 538 -7.08 -23.02 5.68
CA VAL A 538 -6.60 -21.67 6.00
C VAL A 538 -6.21 -21.60 7.48
N GLN A 539 -4.92 -21.57 7.80
CA GLN A 539 -4.44 -21.05 9.07
C GLN A 539 -4.44 -19.52 9.01
N ARG A 540 -5.37 -18.91 9.74
CA ARG A 540 -5.47 -17.44 9.78
C ARG A 540 -4.29 -16.87 10.57
N SER A 541 -3.50 -15.99 9.96
CA SER A 541 -2.53 -15.15 10.66
C SER A 541 -3.22 -14.32 11.73
N LYS A 542 -2.61 -14.14 12.90
CA LYS A 542 -3.11 -13.29 13.99
C LYS A 542 -3.08 -11.80 13.64
N LYS A 543 -2.31 -11.37 12.64
CA LYS A 543 -2.20 -9.97 12.20
C LYS A 543 -3.19 -9.70 11.06
N VAL A 544 -4.18 -8.86 11.28
CA VAL A 544 -5.29 -8.57 10.33
C VAL A 544 -4.81 -8.08 8.95
N LYS A 545 -3.79 -7.21 8.91
CA LYS A 545 -3.23 -6.67 7.65
C LYS A 545 -2.61 -7.77 6.77
N ILE A 546 -1.92 -8.73 7.39
CA ILE A 546 -1.28 -9.88 6.71
C ILE A 546 -2.31 -10.91 6.27
N ALA A 547 -3.32 -11.20 7.09
CA ALA A 547 -4.40 -12.11 6.72
C ALA A 547 -5.17 -11.66 5.47
N ASN A 548 -5.35 -10.36 5.29
CA ASN A 548 -5.95 -9.79 4.09
C ASN A 548 -5.08 -9.98 2.84
N MET A 549 -3.77 -9.90 2.96
CA MET A 549 -2.84 -10.12 1.85
C MET A 549 -2.81 -11.59 1.43
N ALA A 550 -2.74 -12.50 2.39
CA ALA A 550 -2.80 -13.94 2.14
C ALA A 550 -4.08 -14.35 1.39
N SER A 551 -5.23 -13.88 1.85
CA SER A 551 -6.52 -14.20 1.21
C SER A 551 -6.63 -13.67 -0.23
N LYS A 552 -5.98 -12.55 -0.53
CA LYS A 552 -5.93 -12.00 -1.90
C LYS A 552 -5.05 -12.84 -2.83
N ILE A 553 -3.88 -13.28 -2.36
CA ILE A 553 -3.00 -14.17 -3.12
C ILE A 553 -3.69 -15.50 -3.40
N ASP A 554 -4.29 -16.11 -2.38
CA ASP A 554 -5.05 -17.35 -2.55
C ASP A 554 -6.24 -17.15 -3.51
N GLY A 555 -6.94 -16.02 -3.43
CA GLY A 555 -8.01 -15.66 -4.35
C GLY A 555 -7.54 -15.53 -5.80
N ILE A 556 -6.36 -14.95 -6.06
CA ILE A 556 -5.78 -14.87 -7.41
C ILE A 556 -5.45 -16.27 -7.92
N LEU A 557 -4.85 -17.11 -7.09
CA LEU A 557 -4.46 -18.46 -7.48
C LEU A 557 -5.66 -19.39 -7.69
N ASP A 558 -6.77 -19.17 -6.98
CA ASP A 558 -7.95 -20.00 -7.04
C ASP A 558 -8.99 -19.52 -8.06
N GLN A 559 -9.12 -18.23 -8.31
CA GLN A 559 -10.20 -17.61 -9.08
C GLN A 559 -9.72 -16.79 -10.29
N GLY A 560 -8.41 -16.49 -10.38
CA GLY A 560 -7.83 -15.76 -11.50
C GLY A 560 -7.97 -16.54 -12.82
N ARG A 561 -8.11 -15.80 -13.93
CA ARG A 561 -8.10 -16.36 -15.29
C ARG A 561 -6.68 -16.32 -15.83
N LEU A 562 -6.17 -17.47 -16.22
CA LEU A 562 -4.82 -17.60 -16.77
C LEU A 562 -4.88 -17.99 -18.24
N GLN A 563 -4.31 -17.14 -19.09
CA GLN A 563 -4.12 -17.40 -20.52
C GLN A 563 -2.68 -17.82 -20.75
N VAL A 564 -2.47 -19.03 -21.21
CA VAL A 564 -1.14 -19.62 -21.41
C VAL A 564 -0.89 -19.84 -22.89
N GLN A 565 0.17 -19.26 -23.41
CA GLN A 565 0.76 -19.61 -24.69
C GLN A 565 1.96 -20.52 -24.44
N LEU A 566 1.82 -21.80 -24.68
CA LEU A 566 2.87 -22.80 -24.51
C LEU A 566 3.59 -23.08 -25.83
N LYS A 567 4.90 -23.08 -25.81
CA LYS A 567 5.75 -23.58 -26.88
C LYS A 567 6.69 -24.66 -26.33
N SER A 568 6.83 -25.76 -27.08
CA SER A 568 7.83 -26.78 -26.72
C SER A 568 8.43 -27.38 -27.98
N ASP A 569 9.75 -27.55 -27.99
CA ASP A 569 10.43 -28.17 -29.14
C ASP A 569 10.14 -29.65 -29.19
N ARG A 570 10.06 -30.32 -28.03
CA ARG A 570 9.75 -31.75 -27.89
C ARG A 570 8.76 -31.97 -26.76
N LEU A 571 7.74 -32.75 -27.03
CA LEU A 571 6.77 -33.19 -26.05
C LEU A 571 6.70 -34.72 -26.04
N THR A 572 6.68 -35.30 -24.85
CA THR A 572 6.50 -36.74 -24.63
C THR A 572 5.31 -37.00 -23.71
N PHE A 573 4.52 -38.00 -24.05
CA PHE A 573 3.44 -38.51 -23.19
C PHE A 573 3.33 -40.01 -23.40
N ARG A 574 3.73 -40.80 -22.44
CA ARG A 574 3.89 -42.25 -22.58
C ARG A 574 4.72 -42.61 -23.85
N LYS A 575 4.11 -43.26 -24.83
CA LYS A 575 4.74 -43.59 -26.13
C LYS A 575 4.56 -42.52 -27.20
N PHE A 576 3.70 -41.54 -26.94
CA PHE A 576 3.47 -40.45 -27.86
C PHE A 576 4.63 -39.44 -27.81
N GLN A 577 5.11 -39.02 -28.97
CA GLN A 577 6.16 -38.00 -29.11
C GLN A 577 5.73 -36.98 -30.13
N ALA A 578 5.86 -35.71 -29.80
CA ALA A 578 5.58 -34.62 -30.73
C ALA A 578 6.70 -33.59 -30.74
N GLU A 579 6.82 -32.88 -31.83
CA GLU A 579 7.80 -31.80 -32.03
C GLU A 579 7.07 -30.50 -32.40
N ASN A 580 7.74 -29.35 -32.14
CA ASN A 580 7.22 -28.02 -32.50
C ASN A 580 5.80 -27.78 -31.97
N VAL A 581 5.60 -28.12 -30.71
CA VAL A 581 4.29 -27.99 -30.04
C VAL A 581 4.01 -26.54 -29.73
N GLN A 582 2.83 -26.08 -30.09
CA GLN A 582 2.28 -24.78 -29.74
C GLN A 582 0.86 -24.98 -29.23
N ALA A 583 0.52 -24.32 -28.13
CA ALA A 583 -0.79 -24.42 -27.53
C ALA A 583 -1.22 -23.12 -26.88
N ASN A 584 -2.46 -22.69 -27.13
CA ASN A 584 -3.09 -21.64 -26.37
C ASN A 584 -4.07 -22.29 -25.39
N ILE A 585 -3.84 -22.09 -24.08
CA ILE A 585 -4.60 -22.73 -23.02
C ILE A 585 -5.23 -21.66 -22.16
N SER A 586 -6.54 -21.72 -21.99
CA SER A 586 -7.25 -20.88 -21.01
C SER A 586 -7.53 -21.73 -19.77
N LEU A 587 -6.92 -21.36 -18.65
CA LEU A 587 -7.18 -21.97 -17.36
C LEU A 587 -8.26 -21.13 -16.67
N LEU A 588 -9.43 -21.71 -16.51
CA LEU A 588 -10.56 -21.13 -15.79
C LEU A 588 -10.71 -21.84 -14.44
N THR A 589 -11.52 -21.29 -13.56
CA THR A 589 -11.75 -21.86 -12.22
C THR A 589 -12.13 -23.35 -12.26
N ASP A 590 -13.03 -23.73 -13.18
CA ASP A 590 -13.62 -25.06 -13.24
C ASP A 590 -13.33 -25.80 -14.57
N SER A 591 -12.49 -25.28 -15.45
CA SER A 591 -12.21 -25.89 -16.74
C SER A 591 -10.89 -25.43 -17.37
N TYR A 592 -10.35 -26.31 -18.19
CA TYR A 592 -9.20 -26.05 -19.05
C TYR A 592 -9.69 -26.04 -20.51
N ILE A 593 -9.44 -24.96 -21.22
CA ILE A 593 -9.79 -24.83 -22.63
C ILE A 593 -8.49 -24.85 -23.44
N LEU A 594 -8.40 -25.80 -24.36
CA LEU A 594 -7.30 -25.93 -25.31
C LEU A 594 -7.72 -25.27 -26.62
N ASN A 595 -7.04 -24.21 -27.00
CA ASN A 595 -7.28 -23.50 -28.25
C ASN A 595 -6.05 -23.60 -29.14
N ASN A 596 -6.26 -23.90 -30.44
CA ASN A 596 -5.18 -23.89 -31.44
C ASN A 596 -3.94 -24.67 -31.02
N VAL A 597 -4.12 -25.86 -30.46
CA VAL A 597 -2.98 -26.74 -30.20
C VAL A 597 -2.50 -27.31 -31.52
N SER A 598 -1.23 -27.14 -31.83
CA SER A 598 -0.62 -27.68 -33.04
C SER A 598 0.71 -28.35 -32.73
N MET A 599 1.03 -29.43 -33.45
CA MET A 599 2.27 -30.18 -33.25
C MET A 599 2.58 -31.02 -34.51
N ASN A 600 3.85 -31.39 -34.62
CA ASN A 600 4.30 -32.40 -35.55
C ASN A 600 4.42 -33.75 -34.84
N HIS A 601 3.87 -34.80 -35.45
CA HIS A 601 3.96 -36.16 -34.95
C HIS A 601 4.15 -37.13 -36.14
N ALA A 602 5.08 -38.08 -35.99
CA ALA A 602 5.22 -39.18 -36.94
C ALA A 602 5.33 -38.72 -38.39
N GLY A 603 6.01 -37.60 -38.65
CA GLY A 603 6.24 -37.04 -40.00
C GLY A 603 5.05 -36.26 -40.58
N GLY A 604 3.96 -36.10 -39.87
CA GLY A 604 2.80 -35.31 -40.25
C GLY A 604 2.48 -34.21 -39.21
N ARG A 605 1.35 -33.53 -39.36
CA ARG A 605 0.87 -32.46 -38.47
C ARG A 605 -0.41 -32.87 -37.78
N MET A 606 -0.51 -32.48 -36.53
CA MET A 606 -1.74 -32.62 -35.75
C MET A 606 -2.15 -31.25 -35.21
N SER A 607 -3.42 -30.95 -35.25
CA SER A 607 -3.98 -29.77 -34.57
C SER A 607 -5.26 -30.18 -33.83
N MET A 608 -5.48 -29.52 -32.66
CA MET A 608 -6.65 -29.80 -31.83
C MET A 608 -7.15 -28.59 -31.10
N ASN A 609 -8.46 -28.62 -30.84
CA ASN A 609 -9.15 -27.75 -29.90
C ASN A 609 -9.98 -28.62 -28.96
N GLY A 610 -10.10 -28.20 -27.70
CA GLY A 610 -10.86 -29.01 -26.76
C GLY A 610 -11.08 -28.36 -25.42
N SER A 611 -11.75 -29.08 -24.54
CA SER A 611 -11.93 -28.68 -23.15
C SER A 611 -11.82 -29.88 -22.23
N LEU A 612 -11.31 -29.63 -21.04
CA LEU A 612 -11.27 -30.58 -19.94
C LEU A 612 -11.97 -29.94 -18.75
N VAL A 613 -13.02 -30.56 -18.25
CA VAL A 613 -13.76 -30.17 -17.06
C VAL A 613 -13.47 -31.20 -15.97
N PRO A 614 -12.74 -30.81 -14.92
CA PRO A 614 -12.45 -31.71 -13.80
C PRO A 614 -13.73 -32.13 -13.08
N ALA A 615 -13.83 -33.41 -12.71
CA ALA A 615 -14.92 -33.97 -11.91
C ALA A 615 -14.37 -35.00 -10.92
N GLN A 616 -15.13 -35.32 -9.86
CA GLN A 616 -14.65 -36.14 -8.75
C GLN A 616 -14.12 -37.53 -9.13
N HIS A 617 -14.67 -38.15 -10.19
CA HIS A 617 -14.31 -39.51 -10.58
C HIS A 617 -13.85 -39.64 -12.03
N ASN A 618 -14.39 -38.84 -12.94
CA ASN A 618 -14.01 -38.86 -14.34
C ASN A 618 -14.04 -37.43 -14.92
N ASN A 619 -12.86 -36.92 -15.25
CA ASN A 619 -12.74 -35.63 -15.94
C ASN A 619 -13.36 -35.73 -17.33
N LEU A 620 -14.28 -34.84 -17.66
CA LEU A 620 -14.93 -34.80 -18.98
C LEU A 620 -14.02 -34.06 -19.95
N VAL A 621 -13.65 -34.75 -21.04
CA VAL A 621 -12.88 -34.18 -22.16
C VAL A 621 -13.73 -34.12 -23.38
N LYS A 622 -13.77 -32.96 -24.05
CA LYS A 622 -14.31 -32.77 -25.40
C LYS A 622 -13.15 -32.35 -26.31
N LEU A 623 -12.99 -33.01 -27.42
CA LEU A 623 -11.86 -32.86 -28.33
C LEU A 623 -12.32 -32.81 -29.79
N ASN A 624 -11.78 -31.83 -30.52
CA ASN A 624 -11.81 -31.82 -31.99
C ASN A 624 -10.36 -31.82 -32.47
N MET A 625 -9.99 -32.77 -33.32
CA MET A 625 -8.62 -32.93 -33.78
C MET A 625 -8.60 -33.14 -35.30
N ASP A 626 -7.64 -32.46 -35.93
CA ASP A 626 -7.27 -32.67 -37.32
C ASP A 626 -5.89 -33.32 -37.35
N VAL A 627 -5.79 -34.41 -38.08
CA VAL A 627 -4.56 -35.19 -38.32
C VAL A 627 -4.27 -35.09 -39.81
N MET A 628 -3.05 -34.73 -40.22
CA MET A 628 -2.64 -34.53 -41.59
C MET A 628 -1.37 -35.31 -41.90
N ASP A 629 -1.43 -36.25 -42.83
CA ASP A 629 -0.31 -37.02 -43.38
C ASP A 629 0.60 -37.71 -42.33
N VAL A 630 0.01 -38.12 -41.21
CA VAL A 630 0.70 -38.81 -40.14
C VAL A 630 0.96 -40.27 -40.48
N ASP A 631 2.15 -40.77 -40.17
CA ASP A 631 2.47 -42.21 -40.32
C ASP A 631 1.60 -43.01 -39.37
N VAL A 632 0.72 -43.87 -39.96
CA VAL A 632 -0.30 -44.61 -39.20
C VAL A 632 0.28 -45.66 -38.28
N SER A 633 1.41 -46.30 -38.63
CA SER A 633 2.12 -47.27 -37.80
C SER A 633 2.63 -46.63 -36.54
N ARG A 634 3.32 -45.48 -36.68
CA ARG A 634 3.83 -44.71 -35.52
C ARG A 634 2.69 -44.16 -34.68
N LEU A 635 1.56 -43.76 -35.29
CA LEU A 635 0.39 -43.32 -34.54
C LEU A 635 -0.19 -44.44 -33.68
N PHE A 636 -0.38 -45.65 -34.29
CA PHE A 636 -0.86 -46.83 -33.54
C PHE A 636 0.06 -47.19 -32.37
N LYS A 637 1.39 -47.21 -32.62
CA LYS A 637 2.38 -47.41 -31.56
C LYS A 637 2.29 -46.39 -30.43
N ALA A 638 2.13 -45.11 -30.78
CA ALA A 638 2.02 -44.00 -29.80
C ALA A 638 0.77 -44.14 -28.91
N PHE A 639 -0.33 -44.65 -29.46
CA PHE A 639 -1.59 -44.83 -28.74
C PHE A 639 -1.82 -46.29 -28.31
N GLU A 640 -0.76 -47.12 -28.23
CA GLU A 640 -0.83 -48.53 -27.76
C GLU A 640 -1.86 -49.36 -28.51
N ASN A 641 -1.86 -49.19 -29.86
CA ASN A 641 -2.83 -49.83 -30.80
C ASN A 641 -4.29 -49.53 -30.43
N PHE A 642 -4.58 -48.41 -29.75
CA PHE A 642 -5.91 -48.05 -29.26
C PHE A 642 -6.56 -49.15 -28.38
N GLY A 643 -5.72 -49.93 -27.69
CA GLY A 643 -6.17 -51.01 -26.79
C GLY A 643 -6.79 -52.22 -27.51
N GLN A 644 -6.51 -52.42 -28.79
CA GLN A 644 -6.98 -53.55 -29.57
C GLN A 644 -5.82 -54.36 -30.17
N ASP A 645 -5.98 -55.67 -30.41
CA ASP A 645 -5.00 -56.60 -30.90
C ASP A 645 -5.21 -57.02 -32.37
N GLY A 646 -6.26 -56.53 -32.99
CA GLY A 646 -6.63 -56.95 -34.36
C GLY A 646 -5.65 -56.39 -35.41
N ILE A 647 -5.61 -55.08 -35.58
CA ILE A 647 -4.69 -54.35 -36.48
C ILE A 647 -3.69 -53.56 -35.61
N THR A 648 -2.43 -53.84 -35.75
CA THR A 648 -1.39 -53.26 -34.88
C THR A 648 -0.44 -52.36 -35.67
N ASP A 649 0.39 -51.63 -34.94
CA ASP A 649 1.48 -50.82 -35.46
C ASP A 649 2.46 -51.62 -36.35
N LYS A 650 2.53 -52.94 -36.20
CA LYS A 650 3.37 -53.83 -36.98
C LYS A 650 2.75 -54.24 -38.29
N SER A 651 1.42 -54.19 -38.35
CA SER A 651 0.69 -54.70 -39.53
C SER A 651 0.14 -53.62 -40.46
N LEU A 652 0.06 -52.36 -40.01
CA LEU A 652 -0.56 -51.28 -40.80
C LEU A 652 0.48 -50.20 -41.16
N GLU A 653 0.57 -49.89 -42.44
CA GLU A 653 1.36 -48.79 -42.98
C GLU A 653 0.49 -47.80 -43.75
N GLY A 654 1.04 -46.58 -43.94
CA GLY A 654 0.39 -45.53 -44.75
C GLY A 654 0.40 -44.16 -44.08
N LYS A 655 -0.11 -43.17 -44.82
CA LYS A 655 -0.27 -41.79 -44.38
C LYS A 655 -1.75 -41.52 -44.07
N LEU A 656 -1.98 -41.22 -42.79
CA LEU A 656 -3.33 -40.98 -42.27
C LEU A 656 -3.63 -39.49 -42.24
N THR A 657 -4.76 -39.11 -42.84
CA THR A 657 -5.41 -37.81 -42.63
C THR A 657 -6.78 -38.09 -42.02
N ALA A 658 -7.08 -37.43 -40.89
CA ALA A 658 -8.34 -37.67 -40.17
C ALA A 658 -8.89 -36.43 -39.49
N LYS A 659 -10.21 -36.36 -39.36
CA LYS A 659 -10.92 -35.42 -38.50
C LYS A 659 -11.61 -36.20 -37.41
N VAL A 660 -11.27 -35.85 -36.15
CA VAL A 660 -11.77 -36.57 -34.98
C VAL A 660 -12.57 -35.61 -34.11
N LYS A 661 -13.80 -36.02 -33.79
CA LYS A 661 -14.60 -35.37 -32.75
C LYS A 661 -14.84 -36.40 -31.65
N ALA A 662 -14.39 -36.11 -30.44
CA ALA A 662 -14.47 -37.07 -29.33
C ALA A 662 -14.96 -36.40 -28.06
N THR A 663 -15.73 -37.17 -27.29
CA THR A 663 -16.05 -36.90 -25.90
C THR A 663 -15.68 -38.15 -25.09
N LEU A 664 -14.94 -37.95 -24.01
CA LEU A 664 -14.45 -39.05 -23.21
C LEU A 664 -14.25 -38.64 -21.74
N GLY A 665 -14.26 -39.58 -20.86
CA GLY A 665 -13.91 -39.46 -19.46
C GLY A 665 -12.46 -39.91 -19.23
N LEU A 666 -11.70 -39.10 -18.49
CA LEU A 666 -10.38 -39.46 -18.00
C LEU A 666 -10.43 -39.66 -16.47
N ASN A 667 -9.86 -40.73 -15.98
CA ASN A 667 -9.64 -40.88 -14.55
C ASN A 667 -8.46 -40.02 -14.06
N GLU A 668 -8.24 -39.99 -12.74
CA GLU A 668 -7.15 -39.21 -12.12
C GLU A 668 -5.75 -39.63 -12.59
N SER A 669 -5.56 -40.86 -13.09
CA SER A 669 -4.30 -41.32 -13.67
C SER A 669 -4.16 -41.04 -15.18
N GLY A 670 -5.10 -40.26 -15.76
CA GLY A 670 -5.07 -39.89 -17.17
C GLY A 670 -5.41 -41.05 -18.12
N LYS A 671 -6.01 -42.14 -17.61
CA LYS A 671 -6.51 -43.25 -18.46
C LYS A 671 -7.91 -42.94 -18.91
N VAL A 672 -8.15 -43.20 -20.20
CA VAL A 672 -9.48 -43.10 -20.79
C VAL A 672 -10.39 -44.17 -20.19
N ASN A 673 -11.58 -43.78 -19.78
CA ASN A 673 -12.64 -44.74 -19.46
C ASN A 673 -13.30 -45.20 -20.79
N PRO A 674 -13.08 -46.44 -21.22
CA PRO A 674 -13.56 -46.89 -22.53
C PRO A 674 -15.07 -46.78 -22.75
N SER A 675 -15.84 -46.98 -21.66
CA SER A 675 -17.32 -46.90 -21.71
C SER A 675 -17.85 -45.48 -21.90
N SER A 676 -17.01 -44.43 -21.63
CA SER A 676 -17.38 -43.02 -21.77
C SER A 676 -17.02 -42.44 -23.14
N LEU A 677 -16.28 -43.21 -23.95
CA LEU A 677 -15.82 -42.74 -25.27
C LEU A 677 -16.96 -42.68 -26.26
N ALA A 678 -17.26 -41.51 -26.75
CA ALA A 678 -18.08 -41.26 -27.92
C ALA A 678 -17.26 -40.43 -28.92
N SER A 679 -17.09 -40.92 -30.13
CA SER A 679 -16.24 -40.28 -31.13
C SER A 679 -16.75 -40.50 -32.54
N THR A 680 -16.54 -39.50 -33.39
CA THR A 680 -16.67 -39.60 -34.85
C THR A 680 -15.33 -39.39 -35.48
N VAL A 681 -14.88 -40.28 -36.35
CA VAL A 681 -13.61 -40.23 -37.02
C VAL A 681 -13.84 -40.32 -38.53
N ASP A 682 -13.69 -39.19 -39.24
CA ASP A 682 -13.63 -39.14 -40.69
C ASP A 682 -12.16 -39.27 -41.11
N PHE A 683 -11.80 -40.29 -41.85
CA PHE A 683 -10.41 -40.53 -42.20
C PHE A 683 -10.18 -40.86 -43.66
N SER A 684 -8.94 -40.58 -44.09
CA SER A 684 -8.37 -41.01 -45.37
C SER A 684 -6.97 -41.57 -45.05
N LEU A 685 -6.73 -42.81 -45.51
CA LEU A 685 -5.44 -43.46 -45.43
C LEU A 685 -4.90 -43.67 -46.86
N LYS A 686 -3.78 -42.98 -47.16
CA LYS A 686 -3.07 -43.07 -48.47
C LYS A 686 -1.81 -43.91 -48.36
N ASN A 687 -1.39 -44.46 -49.48
CA ASN A 687 -0.19 -45.32 -49.61
C ASN A 687 -0.23 -46.43 -48.54
N GLY A 688 -1.42 -46.99 -48.33
CA GLY A 688 -1.64 -47.98 -47.26
C GLY A 688 -1.21 -49.39 -47.64
N ALA A 689 -0.63 -50.08 -46.64
CA ALA A 689 -0.35 -51.52 -46.76
C ALA A 689 -0.73 -52.25 -45.47
N LEU A 690 -1.26 -53.46 -45.62
CA LEU A 690 -1.46 -54.39 -44.52
C LEU A 690 -0.47 -55.53 -44.61
N ASN A 691 0.48 -55.60 -43.66
CA ASN A 691 1.59 -56.55 -43.67
C ASN A 691 1.28 -57.73 -42.71
N ASN A 692 1.54 -58.94 -43.23
CA ASN A 692 1.51 -60.17 -42.42
C ASN A 692 0.23 -60.34 -41.57
N TYR A 693 -0.89 -59.91 -42.06
CA TYR A 693 -2.16 -59.99 -41.34
C TYR A 693 -2.81 -61.35 -41.40
N GLU A 694 -2.63 -62.15 -40.36
CA GLU A 694 -3.01 -63.57 -40.30
C GLU A 694 -4.48 -63.85 -40.68
N PRO A 695 -5.51 -63.06 -40.30
CA PRO A 695 -6.85 -63.31 -40.69
C PRO A 695 -7.08 -63.37 -42.22
N VAL A 696 -6.34 -62.50 -42.92
CA VAL A 696 -6.50 -62.45 -44.40
C VAL A 696 -5.54 -63.46 -45.08
N LYS A 697 -4.34 -63.75 -44.50
CA LYS A 697 -3.46 -64.80 -45.01
C LYS A 697 -4.11 -66.20 -45.06
N LYS A 698 -4.99 -66.54 -44.10
CA LYS A 698 -5.74 -67.77 -44.09
C LYS A 698 -6.65 -67.93 -45.35
N MET A 699 -7.09 -66.82 -45.96
CA MET A 699 -7.89 -66.87 -47.19
C MET A 699 -7.09 -67.27 -48.41
N GLN A 700 -5.74 -67.07 -48.42
CA GLN A 700 -4.86 -67.45 -49.54
C GLN A 700 -4.95 -68.94 -49.86
N ARG A 701 -5.14 -69.81 -48.84
CA ARG A 701 -5.22 -71.27 -49.02
C ARG A 701 -6.42 -71.73 -49.75
N TYR A 702 -7.45 -70.92 -49.75
CA TYR A 702 -8.75 -71.30 -50.36
C TYR A 702 -9.08 -70.57 -51.69
N VAL A 703 -8.64 -69.29 -51.76
CA VAL A 703 -8.97 -68.42 -52.91
C VAL A 703 -7.72 -67.57 -53.19
N PHE A 704 -7.35 -67.44 -54.45
CA PHE A 704 -6.25 -66.57 -54.87
C PHE A 704 -4.80 -67.04 -54.52
N LYS A 705 -4.48 -68.32 -54.58
CA LYS A 705 -3.18 -68.94 -54.19
C LYS A 705 -1.92 -68.30 -54.86
N LYS A 706 -2.03 -67.52 -55.86
CA LYS A 706 -0.92 -66.86 -56.61
C LYS A 706 -0.78 -65.39 -56.32
N ARG A 707 -1.50 -64.89 -55.38
CA ARG A 707 -1.39 -63.45 -54.96
C ARG A 707 -0.58 -63.35 -53.66
N ASP A 708 0.08 -62.19 -53.49
CA ASP A 708 0.89 -61.90 -52.30
C ASP A 708 -0.01 -61.37 -51.16
N PHE A 709 -0.21 -62.21 -50.15
CA PHE A 709 -0.95 -61.82 -48.93
C PHE A 709 -0.03 -61.41 -47.79
N ASP A 710 1.29 -61.37 -47.99
CA ASP A 710 2.23 -60.91 -46.98
C ASP A 710 2.29 -59.38 -46.96
N ASN A 711 2.13 -58.74 -48.13
CA ASN A 711 2.05 -57.28 -48.26
C ASN A 711 0.86 -56.88 -49.12
N ILE A 712 -0.24 -56.56 -48.48
CA ILE A 712 -1.49 -56.18 -49.15
C ILE A 712 -1.56 -54.67 -49.28
N ARG A 713 -1.18 -54.13 -50.42
CA ARG A 713 -1.32 -52.69 -50.71
C ARG A 713 -2.74 -52.37 -51.09
N PHE A 714 -3.27 -51.19 -50.65
CA PHE A 714 -4.59 -50.75 -51.01
C PHE A 714 -4.59 -49.30 -51.48
N ALA A 715 -5.55 -48.98 -52.33
CA ALA A 715 -5.86 -47.62 -52.74
C ALA A 715 -6.31 -46.79 -51.55
N GLU A 716 -6.44 -45.50 -51.71
CA GLU A 716 -6.88 -44.60 -50.64
C GLU A 716 -8.16 -45.13 -49.97
N LEU A 717 -8.04 -45.41 -48.68
CA LEU A 717 -9.22 -45.81 -47.87
C LEU A 717 -9.85 -44.57 -47.26
N LYS A 718 -11.12 -44.35 -47.54
CA LYS A 718 -11.90 -43.26 -46.94
C LYS A 718 -13.13 -43.86 -46.24
N ASN A 719 -13.31 -43.41 -44.95
CA ASN A 719 -14.52 -43.79 -44.24
C ASN A 719 -14.77 -42.86 -43.07
N ARG A 720 -15.92 -43.05 -42.46
CA ARG A 720 -16.35 -42.52 -41.22
C ARG A 720 -16.61 -43.62 -40.23
N PHE A 721 -15.94 -43.55 -39.07
CA PHE A 721 -16.23 -44.41 -37.94
C PHE A 721 -17.00 -43.64 -36.89
N ASP A 722 -18.09 -44.21 -36.38
CA ASP A 722 -18.82 -43.69 -35.23
C ASP A 722 -18.55 -44.68 -34.07
N ILE A 723 -17.92 -44.16 -33.03
CA ILE A 723 -17.49 -44.94 -31.84
C ILE A 723 -18.38 -44.55 -30.68
N LYS A 724 -19.00 -45.48 -30.03
CA LYS A 724 -19.82 -45.29 -28.85
C LYS A 724 -19.88 -46.58 -28.04
N ASP A 725 -19.83 -46.47 -26.71
CA ASP A 725 -19.99 -47.62 -25.78
C ASP A 725 -19.06 -48.80 -26.09
N GLN A 726 -17.80 -48.55 -26.51
CA GLN A 726 -16.81 -49.55 -26.95
C GLN A 726 -17.21 -50.28 -28.25
N GLU A 727 -18.10 -49.73 -29.04
CA GLU A 727 -18.53 -50.24 -30.34
C GLU A 727 -18.13 -49.24 -31.42
N VAL A 728 -17.60 -49.78 -32.54
CA VAL A 728 -17.20 -48.99 -33.71
C VAL A 728 -18.15 -49.33 -34.85
N THR A 729 -18.98 -48.38 -35.25
CA THR A 729 -19.79 -48.51 -36.45
C THR A 729 -18.93 -48.20 -37.66
N ILE A 730 -18.75 -49.19 -38.52
CA ILE A 730 -18.04 -49.07 -39.79
C ILE A 730 -19.09 -48.80 -40.86
N ASN A 731 -19.09 -47.60 -41.39
CA ASN A 731 -19.92 -47.24 -42.50
C ASN A 731 -19.44 -48.00 -43.76
N ARG A 732 -20.34 -48.29 -44.75
CA ARG A 732 -19.95 -49.01 -45.93
C ARG A 732 -18.69 -48.43 -46.57
N MET A 733 -17.59 -49.18 -46.55
CA MET A 733 -16.24 -48.79 -47.00
C MET A 733 -15.82 -49.73 -48.15
N GLU A 734 -15.43 -49.18 -49.24
CA GLU A 734 -14.74 -49.90 -50.29
C GLU A 734 -13.24 -50.03 -49.97
N ILE A 735 -12.70 -51.25 -49.97
CA ILE A 735 -11.31 -51.57 -49.91
C ILE A 735 -10.87 -52.19 -51.25
N GLN A 736 -10.16 -51.38 -52.02
CA GLN A 736 -9.45 -51.86 -53.22
C GLN A 736 -8.02 -52.19 -52.91
N SER A 737 -7.63 -53.48 -53.03
CA SER A 737 -6.25 -53.87 -52.64
C SER A 737 -5.54 -54.61 -53.81
N SER A 738 -4.22 -54.81 -53.64
CA SER A 738 -3.43 -55.61 -54.57
C SER A 738 -3.92 -57.06 -54.69
N VAL A 739 -4.63 -57.53 -53.68
CA VAL A 739 -5.10 -58.93 -53.60
C VAL A 739 -6.56 -59.07 -54.07
N PHE A 740 -7.48 -58.28 -53.56
CA PHE A 740 -8.92 -58.27 -53.93
C PHE A 740 -9.59 -56.96 -53.53
N SER A 741 -10.72 -56.71 -54.10
CA SER A 741 -11.57 -55.58 -53.66
C SER A 741 -12.75 -56.12 -52.85
N MET A 742 -13.13 -55.37 -51.78
CA MET A 742 -14.27 -55.71 -50.94
C MET A 742 -14.99 -54.49 -50.47
N PHE A 743 -16.20 -54.65 -50.00
CA PHE A 743 -16.92 -53.65 -49.23
C PHE A 743 -17.09 -54.19 -47.81
N VAL A 744 -16.81 -53.38 -46.85
CA VAL A 744 -16.91 -53.71 -45.42
C VAL A 744 -17.86 -52.71 -44.74
N GLU A 745 -18.82 -53.25 -44.00
CA GLU A 745 -19.73 -52.46 -43.18
C GLU A 745 -20.13 -53.26 -41.94
N GLY A 746 -20.52 -52.60 -40.82
CA GLY A 746 -21.02 -53.30 -39.67
C GLY A 746 -20.58 -52.74 -38.35
N LEU A 747 -20.72 -53.52 -37.32
CA LEU A 747 -20.39 -53.18 -35.94
C LEU A 747 -19.21 -54.02 -35.48
N TYR A 748 -18.12 -53.34 -35.12
CA TYR A 748 -17.01 -53.95 -34.39
C TYR A 748 -17.14 -53.62 -32.91
N SER A 749 -17.23 -54.62 -32.05
CA SER A 749 -17.41 -54.46 -30.62
C SER A 749 -16.22 -55.00 -29.86
N MET A 750 -15.61 -54.16 -29.02
CA MET A 750 -14.55 -54.57 -28.07
C MET A 750 -15.12 -55.43 -26.90
N LYS A 751 -16.45 -55.44 -26.76
CA LYS A 751 -17.20 -56.27 -25.73
C LYS A 751 -17.58 -57.64 -26.21
N GLY A 752 -17.27 -57.98 -27.47
CA GLY A 752 -17.55 -59.32 -27.98
C GLY A 752 -18.86 -59.50 -28.79
N ASN A 753 -19.53 -58.39 -29.18
CA ASN A 753 -20.75 -58.48 -30.00
C ASN A 753 -20.51 -57.98 -31.45
N THR A 754 -19.36 -58.32 -32.04
CA THR A 754 -19.00 -57.92 -33.40
C THR A 754 -19.94 -58.54 -34.41
N ASP A 755 -20.44 -57.76 -35.37
CA ASP A 755 -21.22 -58.22 -36.50
C ASP A 755 -20.85 -57.37 -37.77
N ILE A 756 -19.93 -57.89 -38.55
CA ILE A 756 -19.38 -57.22 -39.73
C ILE A 756 -19.77 -57.98 -40.98
N SER A 757 -20.27 -57.27 -42.00
CA SER A 757 -20.56 -57.81 -43.35
C SER A 757 -19.41 -57.46 -44.30
N ILE A 758 -18.89 -58.46 -44.99
CA ILE A 758 -17.86 -58.26 -46.02
C ILE A 758 -18.48 -58.73 -47.34
N GLN A 759 -18.62 -57.83 -48.31
CA GLN A 759 -19.10 -58.13 -49.65
C GLN A 759 -17.88 -58.17 -50.60
N VAL A 760 -17.63 -59.37 -51.17
CA VAL A 760 -16.52 -59.61 -52.11
C VAL A 760 -17.10 -59.76 -53.54
N PRO A 761 -16.94 -58.78 -54.43
CA PRO A 761 -17.40 -58.85 -55.82
C PRO A 761 -16.73 -59.96 -56.57
N LEU A 762 -17.52 -60.68 -57.46
CA LEU A 762 -16.99 -61.73 -58.23
C LEU A 762 -16.01 -61.28 -59.35
N ASN A 763 -15.96 -60.01 -59.72
CA ASN A 763 -14.98 -59.47 -60.65
C ASN A 763 -13.50 -59.59 -60.07
N ASN A 764 -13.33 -59.91 -58.84
CA ASN A 764 -12.06 -60.26 -58.16
C ASN A 764 -11.43 -61.53 -58.71
N LEU A 765 -12.20 -62.38 -59.46
CA LEU A 765 -11.66 -63.55 -60.09
C LEU A 765 -10.82 -63.26 -61.36
N LYS A 766 -10.87 -62.04 -61.89
CA LYS A 766 -9.97 -61.56 -62.96
C LYS A 766 -8.54 -61.62 -62.47
N LYS A 767 -7.59 -62.01 -63.30
CA LYS A 767 -6.17 -62.11 -63.02
C LYS A 767 -5.61 -60.71 -62.66
N ARG A 768 -4.89 -60.60 -61.55
CA ARG A 768 -4.12 -59.42 -61.15
C ARG A 768 -2.64 -59.77 -61.20
N ASP A 769 -1.88 -59.12 -62.10
CA ASP A 769 -0.44 -59.32 -62.22
C ASP A 769 0.35 -58.29 -61.40
N SER A 770 1.67 -58.34 -61.49
CA SER A 770 2.58 -57.47 -60.77
C SER A 770 2.44 -55.98 -61.12
N THR A 771 1.82 -55.63 -62.20
CA THR A 771 1.54 -54.27 -62.71
C THR A 771 0.26 -53.67 -62.17
N TYR A 772 -0.53 -54.49 -61.50
CA TYR A 772 -1.83 -54.05 -60.95
C TYR A 772 -1.63 -53.04 -59.85
N ASN A 773 -2.00 -51.78 -60.09
CA ASN A 773 -2.04 -50.74 -59.09
C ASN A 773 -3.50 -50.45 -58.67
N PRO A 774 -3.85 -50.72 -57.42
CA PRO A 774 -5.20 -50.49 -56.90
C PRO A 774 -5.65 -49.00 -57.01
N GLU A 775 -4.74 -48.05 -57.01
CA GLU A 775 -5.05 -46.61 -57.12
C GLU A 775 -5.58 -46.21 -58.54
N ASN A 776 -5.23 -46.96 -59.58
CA ASN A 776 -5.61 -46.66 -60.97
C ASN A 776 -7.07 -47.03 -61.31
N ILE A 777 -7.80 -47.68 -60.43
CA ILE A 777 -9.11 -48.28 -60.76
C ILE A 777 -10.30 -47.34 -60.54
N GLY A 778 -10.13 -46.33 -59.69
CA GLY A 778 -11.23 -45.48 -59.25
C GLY A 778 -12.22 -46.19 -58.31
N THR A 779 -13.27 -45.52 -57.89
CA THR A 779 -14.30 -46.07 -57.02
C THR A 779 -15.30 -46.96 -57.84
N ILE A 780 -15.54 -48.18 -57.35
CA ILE A 780 -16.56 -49.07 -57.90
C ILE A 780 -17.90 -48.73 -57.28
N THR A 781 -18.75 -48.05 -57.93
CA THR A 781 -20.05 -47.60 -57.38
C THR A 781 -21.09 -48.74 -57.27
N LYS A 782 -20.95 -49.87 -58.05
CA LYS A 782 -21.83 -51.03 -57.97
C LYS A 782 -21.00 -52.30 -57.83
N ALA A 783 -21.21 -53.03 -56.78
CA ALA A 783 -20.47 -54.28 -56.50
C ALA A 783 -20.79 -55.47 -57.41
N GLY A 784 -21.84 -55.41 -58.18
CA GLY A 784 -22.28 -56.53 -59.02
C GLY A 784 -22.57 -57.81 -58.23
N LYS A 785 -22.51 -58.99 -58.90
CA LYS A 785 -22.62 -60.29 -58.23
C LYS A 785 -21.49 -60.46 -57.28
N SER A 786 -21.77 -60.81 -55.96
CA SER A 786 -20.83 -60.84 -54.87
C SER A 786 -21.07 -62.06 -53.97
N ILE A 787 -20.00 -62.47 -53.27
CA ILE A 787 -20.07 -63.39 -52.14
C ILE A 787 -20.13 -62.51 -50.88
N PHE A 788 -20.97 -62.84 -49.91
CA PHE A 788 -21.11 -62.17 -48.65
C PHE A 788 -20.49 -63.06 -47.55
N LEU A 789 -19.67 -62.49 -46.76
CA LEU A 789 -19.10 -63.05 -45.53
C LEU A 789 -19.62 -62.25 -44.31
N ARG A 790 -19.90 -62.93 -43.23
CA ARG A 790 -20.33 -62.30 -42.00
C ARG A 790 -19.37 -62.67 -40.90
N GLY A 791 -18.72 -61.68 -40.29
CA GLY A 791 -17.82 -61.83 -39.19
C GLY A 791 -18.57 -61.64 -37.86
N ARG A 792 -18.64 -62.66 -37.02
CA ARG A 792 -19.23 -62.54 -35.68
C ARG A 792 -18.27 -63.04 -34.60
N THR A 793 -18.38 -62.48 -33.42
CA THR A 793 -17.63 -62.94 -32.26
C THR A 793 -18.09 -64.38 -31.91
N GLY A 794 -17.18 -65.36 -31.90
CA GLY A 794 -17.37 -66.75 -31.44
C GLY A 794 -17.37 -66.86 -29.91
N ALA A 795 -17.72 -68.08 -29.43
CA ALA A 795 -17.73 -68.39 -28.00
C ALA A 795 -16.32 -68.26 -27.33
N ASP A 796 -15.28 -68.30 -28.16
CA ASP A 796 -13.88 -68.15 -27.75
C ASP A 796 -13.39 -66.70 -27.81
N GLY A 797 -14.29 -65.71 -28.07
CA GLY A 797 -13.99 -64.33 -28.21
C GLY A 797 -13.36 -63.95 -29.55
N SER A 798 -12.97 -64.88 -30.39
CA SER A 798 -12.40 -64.60 -31.73
C SER A 798 -13.47 -64.28 -32.76
N ILE A 799 -13.12 -63.38 -33.73
CA ILE A 799 -14.05 -63.13 -34.83
C ILE A 799 -13.96 -64.25 -35.87
N LYS A 800 -15.07 -64.94 -36.07
CA LYS A 800 -15.18 -66.00 -37.08
C LYS A 800 -15.96 -65.53 -38.26
N PHE A 801 -15.42 -65.73 -39.49
CA PHE A 801 -16.04 -65.36 -40.73
C PHE A 801 -16.71 -66.59 -41.38
N ASN A 802 -17.97 -66.46 -41.61
CA ASN A 802 -18.77 -67.54 -42.30
C ASN A 802 -19.42 -66.93 -43.59
N ILE A 803 -19.68 -67.81 -44.54
CA ILE A 803 -20.42 -67.42 -45.79
C ILE A 803 -21.87 -67.07 -45.42
N ASP A 804 -22.27 -65.80 -45.80
CA ASP A 804 -23.68 -65.38 -45.66
C ASP A 804 -24.43 -65.54 -46.97
N LEU A 805 -24.85 -66.77 -47.27
CA LEU A 805 -25.47 -67.15 -48.55
C LEU A 805 -26.71 -66.35 -48.91
N PHE A 806 -27.45 -65.80 -47.98
CA PHE A 806 -28.66 -65.03 -48.18
C PHE A 806 -28.57 -63.56 -47.83
N ASN A 807 -27.33 -63.06 -47.66
CA ASN A 807 -27.08 -61.68 -47.22
C ASN A 807 -28.01 -61.30 -46.06
N LYS A 808 -28.03 -62.11 -45.03
CA LYS A 808 -28.87 -61.96 -43.82
C LYS A 808 -28.55 -60.68 -43.05
N TYR A 809 -27.31 -60.22 -43.18
CA TYR A 809 -26.91 -58.94 -42.57
C TYR A 809 -27.76 -57.78 -43.06
N ASN A 810 -27.95 -57.66 -44.41
CA ASN A 810 -28.71 -56.53 -44.96
C ASN A 810 -30.23 -56.70 -44.76
N LYS A 811 -30.74 -57.93 -44.58
CA LYS A 811 -32.11 -58.15 -44.21
C LYS A 811 -32.41 -57.75 -42.77
N THR A 812 -31.54 -58.09 -41.80
CA THR A 812 -31.63 -57.62 -40.38
C THR A 812 -31.44 -56.13 -40.21
N LYS A 813 -30.77 -55.46 -41.14
CA LYS A 813 -30.56 -53.96 -41.07
C LYS A 813 -31.80 -53.20 -41.58
N LYS A 814 -32.63 -53.82 -42.42
CA LYS A 814 -33.89 -53.22 -42.90
C LYS A 814 -35.04 -53.38 -41.89
N ASP A 815 -34.90 -54.32 -40.99
CA ASP A 815 -35.90 -54.63 -39.92
C ASP A 815 -35.60 -53.88 -38.61
N LYS A 816 -34.50 -53.18 -38.51
CA LYS A 816 -34.07 -52.20 -37.41
C LYS A 816 -34.14 -50.79 -37.94
#